data_1296d2458c6d3c58c5d2460c6c531bcb
#
_entry.id   1296d2458c6d3c58c5d2460c6c531bcb
#
_cell.length_a   1.000
_cell.length_b   1.000
_cell.length_c   1.000
_cell.angle_alpha   90.00
_cell.angle_beta   90.00
_cell.angle_gamma   90.00
#
_symmetry.space_group_name_H-M   'P 1'
#
loop_
_entity.id
_entity.type
_entity.pdbx_description
1 polymer ?
#
loop_
_entity_poly.entity_id
_entity_poly.type
_entity_poly.pdbx_seq_one_letter_code
_entity_poly.pdbx_strand_id
1 'polypeptide(L)'
;MSRFPPFTRQFSPLSLLQIYSGVAGLYDFGPAGCSVKENFLAVWKRHFVLQEGMLQMECTTLTPASVLKVSGHVDKFADLMVKDTKTGECFRADKLLEDTIDQLLTGEGSETLLSAERTRLMQVRAQADAFTPAQLHEQLTQLKVVSPTSGAELTEPFPFNLMFATSIGPAGNMPGFLRPETAQGMFVNFKRLLEYNNGRVPFAACQIGTAYRNEIAPKNGLLRVREFTMAEIEHFVHPQEKEHTAFASVAGLELQLFPARNQLSDGKLVHMSVGDAVVGGVIANETLAYFVARTALFLVSVGIRPEGLRFRQHLANEMAHYACDCWDAEILMASGWVECVGHADRAAYDLAVHSAASKTDLVVSRPLPTPLEVPVVVMGGNKGLMGKHFKGANKAVQAALAAACDAGAPAMALQASLDATGEAALAIEGGATVTLTKDMVSFEAGTKKIHEEVFQPSVIEPSFGVGRILEGIFQHTFYIRPDPEAEAAAAAAAAAAGAGDKKKKKGAKKDASTDIDRAVFAFPPVLAPTKVAVFVLDSRVPPTVVQPIVAELTRLGVTSIVDNATASIGKRYSRCDELGIPFGVTVDFQTESSGQVTLRERDSTAQVYLKLAQAPRIIRDLAEETITWAQVFAEHEVKNTGAPVHPLAIRPQPKWVQAPPAPAASAAGTAEPAVPVATAAPPSPAGGTAVPKEPVTVEGAGRTSGHFTRPANPIA
;
A
#
# COMPACT_ATOMS: atom_id res chain seq x y z
N MET A 1 -5.51 -4.43 -24.31
CA MET A 1 -4.70 -3.34 -24.89
C MET A 1 -5.27 -2.69 -26.16
N SER A 2 -6.25 -3.28 -26.85
CA SER A 2 -6.79 -2.73 -28.11
C SER A 2 -7.86 -1.65 -27.98
N ARG A 3 -8.24 -1.24 -26.76
CA ARG A 3 -9.30 -0.23 -26.56
C ARG A 3 -8.79 1.18 -26.25
N PHE A 4 -7.50 1.35 -25.94
CA PHE A 4 -6.94 2.66 -25.72
C PHE A 4 -6.32 3.21 -27.02
N PRO A 5 -6.60 4.48 -27.37
CA PRO A 5 -5.98 5.11 -28.55
C PRO A 5 -4.45 5.12 -28.44
N PRO A 6 -3.71 5.20 -29.57
CA PRO A 6 -2.25 5.20 -29.58
C PRO A 6 -1.59 6.30 -28.72
N PHE A 7 -2.31 7.32 -28.31
CA PHE A 7 -1.84 8.46 -27.51
C PHE A 7 -1.78 8.19 -26.01
N THR A 8 -2.48 7.16 -25.49
CA THR A 8 -2.28 6.67 -24.12
C THR A 8 -0.86 6.17 -23.88
N ARG A 9 -0.07 6.05 -24.95
CA ARG A 9 1.36 5.67 -24.88
C ARG A 9 2.19 6.57 -23.98
N GLN A 10 1.79 7.83 -23.75
CA GLN A 10 2.54 8.73 -22.86
C GLN A 10 2.42 8.36 -21.39
N PHE A 11 1.29 7.74 -21.00
CA PHE A 11 1.04 7.23 -19.65
C PHE A 11 1.23 5.72 -19.57
N SER A 12 1.11 5.01 -20.71
CA SER A 12 1.33 3.56 -20.75
C SER A 12 2.76 3.24 -20.40
N PRO A 13 2.97 2.25 -19.53
CA PRO A 13 4.30 1.76 -19.24
C PRO A 13 4.95 1.29 -20.57
N LEU A 14 6.13 1.79 -20.84
CA LEU A 14 6.94 1.36 -21.99
C LEU A 14 7.56 0.01 -21.66
N SER A 15 7.49 -0.94 -22.58
CA SER A 15 8.24 -2.19 -22.40
C SER A 15 9.72 -1.87 -22.26
N LEU A 16 10.33 -2.35 -21.17
CA LEU A 16 11.76 -2.19 -20.94
C LEU A 16 12.54 -2.70 -22.17
N LEU A 17 13.54 -1.91 -22.59
CA LEU A 17 14.40 -2.29 -23.70
C LEU A 17 13.62 -2.58 -25.01
N GLN A 18 12.63 -1.77 -25.34
CA GLN A 18 11.83 -1.93 -26.55
C GLN A 18 12.70 -2.09 -27.82
N ILE A 19 13.85 -1.41 -27.85
CA ILE A 19 14.84 -1.55 -28.95
C ILE A 19 15.55 -2.92 -28.96
N TYR A 20 15.45 -3.71 -27.88
CA TYR A 20 15.93 -5.09 -27.78
C TYR A 20 14.77 -6.10 -27.74
N SER A 21 13.65 -5.80 -28.38
CA SER A 21 12.43 -6.63 -28.45
C SER A 21 11.59 -6.66 -27.16
N GLY A 22 11.99 -5.95 -26.11
CA GLY A 22 11.28 -5.89 -24.83
C GLY A 22 11.35 -7.17 -24.02
N VAL A 23 11.11 -7.04 -22.71
CA VAL A 23 11.01 -8.18 -21.78
C VAL A 23 9.68 -8.10 -21.05
N ALA A 24 8.87 -9.15 -21.13
CA ALA A 24 7.58 -9.20 -20.45
C ALA A 24 7.75 -9.02 -18.93
N GLY A 25 6.88 -8.20 -18.34
CA GLY A 25 6.91 -7.93 -16.89
C GLY A 25 7.98 -6.94 -16.41
N LEU A 26 8.74 -6.33 -17.34
CA LEU A 26 9.64 -5.21 -17.06
C LEU A 26 9.17 -4.00 -17.87
N TYR A 27 8.83 -2.92 -17.17
CA TYR A 27 8.27 -1.72 -17.77
C TYR A 27 8.91 -0.45 -17.22
N ASP A 28 9.13 0.51 -18.10
CA ASP A 28 9.58 1.85 -17.77
C ASP A 28 8.39 2.82 -17.70
N PHE A 29 8.48 3.79 -16.81
CA PHE A 29 7.58 4.95 -16.84
C PHE A 29 8.20 6.04 -17.71
N GLY A 30 7.47 6.50 -18.74
CA GLY A 30 7.82 7.72 -19.46
C GLY A 30 7.64 8.97 -18.58
N PRO A 31 8.04 10.17 -19.08
CA PRO A 31 8.03 11.40 -18.28
C PRO A 31 6.69 11.70 -17.60
N ALA A 32 5.57 11.58 -18.31
CA ALA A 32 4.25 11.83 -17.76
C ALA A 32 3.84 10.78 -16.70
N GLY A 33 4.11 9.49 -16.98
CA GLY A 33 3.82 8.40 -16.02
C GLY A 33 4.68 8.52 -14.76
N CYS A 34 5.96 8.90 -14.89
CA CYS A 34 6.84 9.15 -13.77
C CYS A 34 6.29 10.27 -12.87
N SER A 35 5.89 11.40 -13.45
CA SER A 35 5.31 12.52 -12.69
C SER A 35 4.00 12.16 -12.00
N VAL A 36 3.11 11.38 -12.64
CA VAL A 36 1.88 10.89 -11.99
C VAL A 36 2.21 9.98 -10.81
N LYS A 37 3.19 9.08 -10.96
CA LYS A 37 3.64 8.18 -9.88
C LYS A 37 4.21 8.98 -8.71
N GLU A 38 5.05 9.96 -8.96
CA GLU A 38 5.61 10.83 -7.91
C GLU A 38 4.53 11.62 -7.17
N ASN A 39 3.59 12.21 -7.91
CA ASN A 39 2.45 12.91 -7.32
C ASN A 39 1.57 11.96 -6.50
N PHE A 40 1.30 10.76 -6.99
CA PHE A 40 0.57 9.73 -6.25
C PHE A 40 1.26 9.40 -4.92
N LEU A 41 2.56 9.18 -4.92
CA LEU A 41 3.33 8.91 -3.72
C LEU A 41 3.35 10.10 -2.75
N ALA A 42 3.34 11.33 -3.27
CA ALA A 42 3.23 12.53 -2.44
C ALA A 42 1.85 12.62 -1.75
N VAL A 43 0.76 12.30 -2.47
CA VAL A 43 -0.59 12.24 -1.89
C VAL A 43 -0.69 11.11 -0.86
N TRP A 44 -0.11 9.93 -1.16
CA TRP A 44 -0.06 8.80 -0.23
C TRP A 44 0.66 9.17 1.08
N LYS A 45 1.83 9.83 0.98
CA LYS A 45 2.57 10.31 2.15
C LYS A 45 1.77 11.33 2.96
N ARG A 46 1.05 12.23 2.29
CA ARG A 46 0.19 13.21 2.98
C ARG A 46 -0.94 12.51 3.74
N HIS A 47 -1.58 11.52 3.10
CA HIS A 47 -2.75 10.82 3.62
C HIS A 47 -2.42 9.85 4.78
N PHE A 48 -1.31 9.12 4.68
CA PHE A 48 -0.92 8.13 5.70
C PHE A 48 0.19 8.66 6.60
N VAL A 49 1.35 9.03 6.05
CA VAL A 49 2.51 9.38 6.87
C VAL A 49 2.27 10.64 7.69
N LEU A 50 1.81 11.71 7.04
CA LEU A 50 1.65 13.00 7.71
C LEU A 50 0.43 13.02 8.65
N GLN A 51 -0.74 12.52 8.18
CA GLN A 51 -1.97 12.59 8.97
C GLN A 51 -1.97 11.62 10.15
N GLU A 52 -1.33 10.45 10.01
CA GLU A 52 -1.26 9.43 11.06
C GLU A 52 0.05 9.52 11.88
N GLY A 53 0.97 10.42 11.55
CA GLY A 53 2.24 10.56 12.26
C GLY A 53 3.16 9.34 12.16
N MET A 54 3.15 8.64 11.01
CA MET A 54 3.91 7.40 10.82
C MET A 54 5.41 7.65 10.68
N LEU A 55 6.21 6.67 11.11
CA LEU A 55 7.66 6.68 10.94
C LEU A 55 8.02 6.13 9.56
N GLN A 56 8.54 6.97 8.67
CA GLN A 56 9.01 6.52 7.37
C GLN A 56 10.45 6.04 7.47
N MET A 57 10.74 4.85 6.90
CA MET A 57 12.08 4.32 6.76
C MET A 57 12.36 3.79 5.35
N GLU A 58 13.60 3.47 5.07
CA GLU A 58 14.04 2.85 3.83
C GLU A 58 15.05 1.73 4.16
N CYS A 59 14.82 0.55 3.58
CA CYS A 59 15.69 -0.60 3.72
C CYS A 59 16.22 -1.03 2.35
N THR A 60 17.33 -1.77 2.36
CA THR A 60 17.96 -2.29 1.13
C THR A 60 17.05 -3.28 0.39
N THR A 61 17.07 -3.25 -0.94
CA THR A 61 16.35 -4.22 -1.77
C THR A 61 17.00 -5.59 -1.77
N LEU A 62 18.33 -5.62 -1.68
CA LEU A 62 19.10 -6.84 -1.56
C LEU A 62 19.05 -7.33 -0.12
N THR A 63 18.43 -8.50 0.08
CA THR A 63 18.15 -9.04 1.42
C THR A 63 18.87 -10.38 1.62
N PRO A 64 19.61 -10.58 2.73
CA PRO A 64 20.23 -11.86 3.04
C PRO A 64 19.20 -12.97 3.15
N ALA A 65 19.56 -14.17 2.66
CA ALA A 65 18.67 -15.34 2.70
C ALA A 65 18.21 -15.71 4.11
N SER A 66 19.02 -15.44 5.14
CA SER A 66 18.66 -15.71 6.54
C SER A 66 17.38 -14.98 6.99
N VAL A 67 17.16 -13.74 6.55
CA VAL A 67 15.96 -12.96 6.88
C VAL A 67 14.73 -13.61 6.24
N LEU A 68 14.79 -13.86 4.92
CA LEU A 68 13.65 -14.39 4.16
C LEU A 68 13.38 -15.88 4.42
N LYS A 69 14.37 -16.61 4.95
CA LYS A 69 14.17 -17.99 5.43
C LYS A 69 13.39 -18.01 6.74
N VAL A 70 13.74 -17.10 7.66
CA VAL A 70 13.07 -16.99 8.96
C VAL A 70 11.61 -16.57 8.81
N SER A 71 11.32 -15.62 7.94
CA SER A 71 9.93 -15.20 7.63
C SER A 71 9.13 -16.24 6.83
N GLY A 72 9.78 -17.31 6.35
CA GLY A 72 9.13 -18.38 5.58
C GLY A 72 9.10 -18.17 4.05
N HIS A 73 9.55 -17.03 3.54
CA HIS A 73 9.49 -16.72 2.10
C HIS A 73 10.33 -17.69 1.25
N VAL A 74 11.49 -18.14 1.75
CA VAL A 74 12.32 -19.11 1.01
C VAL A 74 11.58 -20.43 0.79
N ASP A 75 10.82 -20.86 1.78
CA ASP A 75 10.21 -22.19 1.80
C ASP A 75 8.77 -22.22 1.28
N LYS A 76 8.03 -21.12 1.38
CA LYS A 76 6.59 -21.08 1.13
C LYS A 76 6.15 -20.11 0.01
N PHE A 77 7.01 -19.18 -0.42
CA PHE A 77 6.67 -18.20 -1.43
C PHE A 77 6.85 -18.78 -2.84
N ALA A 78 5.98 -19.71 -3.20
CA ALA A 78 6.03 -20.44 -4.47
C ALA A 78 4.63 -20.62 -5.05
N ASP A 79 4.51 -20.39 -6.37
CA ASP A 79 3.33 -20.75 -7.16
C ASP A 79 3.51 -22.15 -7.76
N LEU A 80 2.40 -22.82 -8.05
CA LEU A 80 2.42 -24.08 -8.79
C LEU A 80 2.46 -23.82 -10.30
N MET A 81 3.44 -24.38 -10.96
CA MET A 81 3.71 -24.18 -12.37
C MET A 81 3.55 -25.48 -13.15
N VAL A 82 2.97 -25.39 -14.34
CA VAL A 82 2.95 -26.48 -15.35
C VAL A 82 3.71 -26.04 -16.59
N LYS A 83 4.27 -26.98 -17.33
CA LYS A 83 4.97 -26.76 -18.59
C LYS A 83 4.23 -27.39 -19.75
N ASP A 84 4.20 -26.70 -20.86
CA ASP A 84 3.87 -27.27 -22.18
C ASP A 84 4.94 -28.29 -22.57
N THR A 85 4.54 -29.55 -22.79
CA THR A 85 5.47 -30.63 -23.11
C THR A 85 6.13 -30.48 -24.49
N LYS A 86 5.55 -29.67 -25.38
CA LYS A 86 6.05 -29.45 -26.74
C LYS A 86 6.93 -28.21 -26.86
N THR A 87 6.53 -27.08 -26.25
CA THR A 87 7.21 -25.79 -26.39
C THR A 87 8.10 -25.47 -25.19
N GLY A 88 7.86 -26.09 -24.04
CA GLY A 88 8.52 -25.77 -22.79
C GLY A 88 8.01 -24.47 -22.14
N GLU A 89 6.98 -23.82 -22.69
CA GLU A 89 6.35 -22.64 -22.13
C GLU A 89 5.70 -22.95 -20.76
N CYS A 90 5.81 -22.02 -19.83
CA CYS A 90 5.40 -22.20 -18.44
C CYS A 90 4.12 -21.41 -18.17
N PHE A 91 3.20 -22.04 -17.42
CA PHE A 91 1.93 -21.44 -17.00
C PHE A 91 1.74 -21.63 -15.49
N ARG A 92 1.07 -20.68 -14.84
CA ARG A 92 0.53 -20.91 -13.49
C ARG A 92 -0.61 -21.91 -13.60
N ALA A 93 -0.49 -22.97 -12.86
CA ALA A 93 -1.42 -24.09 -12.96
C ALA A 93 -2.83 -23.74 -12.44
N ASP A 94 -2.91 -22.97 -11.35
CA ASP A 94 -4.14 -22.44 -10.77
C ASP A 94 -4.87 -21.51 -11.75
N LYS A 95 -4.14 -20.54 -12.34
CA LYS A 95 -4.74 -19.59 -13.28
C LYS A 95 -5.17 -20.22 -14.59
N LEU A 96 -4.46 -21.22 -15.05
CA LEU A 96 -4.86 -21.98 -16.23
C LEU A 96 -6.14 -22.78 -15.98
N LEU A 97 -6.30 -23.32 -14.76
CA LEU A 97 -7.53 -23.98 -14.33
C LEU A 97 -8.70 -22.99 -14.26
N GLU A 98 -8.50 -21.83 -13.63
CA GLU A 98 -9.50 -20.76 -13.53
C GLU A 98 -9.95 -20.26 -14.92
N ASP A 99 -8.99 -19.94 -15.81
CA ASP A 99 -9.26 -19.46 -17.16
C ASP A 99 -10.07 -20.52 -17.96
N THR A 100 -9.77 -21.81 -17.77
CA THR A 100 -10.52 -22.91 -18.40
C THR A 100 -11.94 -22.99 -17.86
N ILE A 101 -12.12 -22.91 -16.54
CA ILE A 101 -13.45 -22.94 -15.93
C ILE A 101 -14.26 -21.71 -16.36
N ASP A 102 -13.69 -20.53 -16.41
CA ASP A 102 -14.36 -19.32 -16.88
C ASP A 102 -14.85 -19.47 -18.34
N GLN A 103 -14.04 -20.09 -19.20
CA GLN A 103 -14.46 -20.43 -20.57
C GLN A 103 -15.63 -21.43 -20.59
N LEU A 104 -15.63 -22.45 -19.73
CA LEU A 104 -16.72 -23.40 -19.62
C LEU A 104 -18.02 -22.74 -19.10
N LEU A 105 -17.92 -21.81 -18.17
CA LEU A 105 -19.06 -21.13 -17.55
C LEU A 105 -19.68 -20.03 -18.42
N THR A 106 -18.91 -19.43 -19.34
CA THR A 106 -19.33 -18.28 -20.16
C THR A 106 -19.30 -18.51 -21.66
N GLY A 107 -18.64 -19.60 -22.13
CA GLY A 107 -18.49 -19.94 -23.54
C GLY A 107 -19.72 -20.56 -24.17
N GLU A 108 -19.62 -20.89 -25.46
CA GLU A 108 -20.66 -21.64 -26.21
C GLU A 108 -20.93 -23.00 -25.54
N GLY A 109 -22.18 -23.28 -25.22
CA GLY A 109 -22.57 -24.49 -24.50
C GLY A 109 -22.71 -24.32 -22.98
N SER A 110 -22.38 -23.19 -22.41
CA SER A 110 -22.55 -22.93 -20.96
C SER A 110 -24.01 -23.05 -20.50
N GLU A 111 -24.98 -22.83 -21.39
CA GLU A 111 -26.42 -22.98 -21.13
C GLU A 111 -26.84 -24.44 -20.91
N THR A 112 -26.06 -25.39 -21.40
CA THR A 112 -26.35 -26.85 -21.27
C THR A 112 -25.79 -27.45 -19.99
N LEU A 113 -24.97 -26.71 -19.22
CA LEU A 113 -24.43 -27.16 -17.95
C LEU A 113 -25.53 -27.37 -16.92
N LEU A 114 -25.57 -28.54 -16.30
CA LEU A 114 -26.44 -28.80 -15.16
C LEU A 114 -26.11 -27.86 -14.00
N SER A 115 -27.13 -27.45 -13.25
CA SER A 115 -26.95 -26.53 -12.10
C SER A 115 -25.92 -27.06 -11.10
N ALA A 116 -25.91 -28.37 -10.83
CA ALA A 116 -24.95 -29.00 -9.93
C ALA A 116 -23.50 -28.90 -10.46
N GLU A 117 -23.30 -29.11 -11.77
CA GLU A 117 -21.96 -28.99 -12.38
C GLU A 117 -21.48 -27.55 -12.43
N ARG A 118 -22.37 -26.61 -12.71
CA ARG A 118 -22.05 -25.16 -12.61
C ARG A 118 -21.60 -24.80 -11.21
N THR A 119 -22.30 -25.25 -10.17
CA THR A 119 -21.93 -25.01 -8.77
C THR A 119 -20.59 -25.64 -8.43
N ARG A 120 -20.34 -26.90 -8.88
CA ARG A 120 -19.07 -27.58 -8.71
C ARG A 120 -17.91 -26.77 -9.34
N LEU A 121 -18.05 -26.34 -10.59
CA LEU A 121 -17.04 -25.59 -11.31
C LEU A 121 -16.74 -24.26 -10.61
N MET A 122 -17.77 -23.55 -10.11
CA MET A 122 -17.58 -22.33 -9.34
C MET A 122 -16.82 -22.59 -8.03
N GLN A 123 -17.08 -23.67 -7.34
CA GLN A 123 -16.34 -24.06 -6.13
C GLN A 123 -14.88 -24.40 -6.43
N VAL A 124 -14.63 -25.21 -7.48
CA VAL A 124 -13.26 -25.54 -7.92
C VAL A 124 -12.49 -24.27 -8.29
N ARG A 125 -13.12 -23.35 -9.03
CA ARG A 125 -12.53 -22.06 -9.39
C ARG A 125 -12.15 -21.23 -8.17
N ALA A 126 -13.05 -21.17 -7.16
CA ALA A 126 -12.83 -20.40 -5.95
C ALA A 126 -11.72 -20.97 -5.04
N GLN A 127 -11.32 -22.21 -5.25
CA GLN A 127 -10.31 -22.90 -4.43
C GLN A 127 -9.02 -23.21 -5.22
N ALA A 128 -8.93 -22.81 -6.48
CA ALA A 128 -7.86 -23.24 -7.39
C ALA A 128 -6.45 -22.90 -6.89
N ASP A 129 -6.29 -21.74 -6.28
CA ASP A 129 -5.02 -21.23 -5.72
C ASP A 129 -4.58 -21.94 -4.42
N ALA A 130 -5.54 -22.57 -3.73
CA ALA A 130 -5.29 -23.29 -2.48
C ALA A 130 -5.06 -24.81 -2.67
N PHE A 131 -5.19 -25.32 -3.89
CA PHE A 131 -5.00 -26.75 -4.17
C PHE A 131 -3.54 -27.17 -4.00
N THR A 132 -3.35 -28.36 -3.43
CA THR A 132 -2.06 -29.05 -3.46
C THR A 132 -1.69 -29.44 -4.91
N PRO A 133 -0.41 -29.71 -5.21
CA PRO A 133 0.01 -30.16 -6.55
C PRO A 133 -0.82 -31.34 -7.07
N ALA A 134 -1.11 -32.32 -6.19
CA ALA A 134 -1.90 -33.50 -6.56
C ALA A 134 -3.36 -33.15 -6.89
N GLN A 135 -3.99 -32.32 -6.07
CA GLN A 135 -5.37 -31.87 -6.30
C GLN A 135 -5.48 -31.06 -7.59
N LEU A 136 -4.50 -30.15 -7.81
CA LEU A 136 -4.48 -29.33 -9.02
C LEU A 136 -4.28 -30.20 -10.27
N HIS A 137 -3.37 -31.18 -10.22
CA HIS A 137 -3.18 -32.15 -11.30
C HIS A 137 -4.46 -32.92 -11.61
N GLU A 138 -5.16 -33.35 -10.57
CA GLU A 138 -6.45 -34.08 -10.72
C GLU A 138 -7.50 -33.20 -11.45
N GLN A 139 -7.66 -31.91 -11.03
CA GLN A 139 -8.64 -31.02 -11.67
C GLN A 139 -8.25 -30.68 -13.11
N LEU A 140 -6.97 -30.40 -13.39
CA LEU A 140 -6.48 -30.17 -14.76
C LEU A 140 -6.72 -31.36 -15.66
N THR A 141 -6.53 -32.59 -15.16
CA THR A 141 -6.75 -33.82 -15.87
C THR A 141 -8.26 -34.09 -16.11
N GLN A 142 -9.10 -33.91 -15.09
CA GLN A 142 -10.57 -34.11 -15.19
C GLN A 142 -11.17 -33.14 -16.22
N LEU A 143 -10.72 -31.89 -16.26
CA LEU A 143 -11.20 -30.88 -17.20
C LEU A 143 -10.46 -30.94 -18.56
N LYS A 144 -9.53 -31.89 -18.74
CA LYS A 144 -8.72 -32.06 -19.95
C LYS A 144 -8.04 -30.78 -20.40
N VAL A 145 -7.48 -30.05 -19.43
CA VAL A 145 -6.78 -28.77 -19.67
C VAL A 145 -5.51 -29.06 -20.46
N VAL A 146 -5.34 -28.33 -21.56
CA VAL A 146 -4.16 -28.41 -22.43
C VAL A 146 -3.49 -27.06 -22.54
N SER A 147 -2.28 -27.05 -23.08
CA SER A 147 -1.57 -25.78 -23.33
C SER A 147 -2.39 -24.85 -24.23
N PRO A 148 -2.63 -23.59 -23.82
CA PRO A 148 -3.37 -22.63 -24.62
C PRO A 148 -2.61 -22.19 -25.88
N THR A 149 -1.31 -22.41 -25.92
CA THR A 149 -0.43 -21.99 -27.04
C THR A 149 -0.29 -23.08 -28.10
N SER A 150 -0.05 -24.33 -27.70
CA SER A 150 0.25 -25.41 -28.60
C SER A 150 -0.81 -26.51 -28.67
N GLY A 151 -1.76 -26.53 -27.74
CA GLY A 151 -2.72 -27.62 -27.57
C GLY A 151 -2.10 -28.93 -27.03
N ALA A 152 -0.83 -28.91 -26.62
CA ALA A 152 -0.13 -30.08 -26.10
C ALA A 152 -0.51 -30.38 -24.64
N GLU A 153 -0.17 -31.58 -24.19
CA GLU A 153 -0.29 -31.95 -22.79
C GLU A 153 0.62 -31.08 -21.88
N LEU A 154 0.21 -30.96 -20.65
CA LEU A 154 0.97 -30.21 -19.61
C LEU A 154 1.69 -31.22 -18.70
N THR A 155 2.81 -30.76 -18.13
CA THR A 155 3.49 -31.54 -17.07
C THR A 155 2.65 -31.57 -15.79
N GLU A 156 3.00 -32.44 -14.84
CA GLU A 156 2.48 -32.35 -13.48
C GLU A 156 2.84 -30.98 -12.86
N PRO A 157 1.95 -30.41 -12.01
CA PRO A 157 2.24 -29.19 -11.29
C PRO A 157 3.46 -29.34 -10.34
N PHE A 158 4.37 -28.39 -10.39
CA PHE A 158 5.53 -28.34 -9.52
C PHE A 158 5.76 -26.93 -8.95
N PRO A 159 6.33 -26.81 -7.75
CA PRO A 159 6.54 -25.51 -7.12
C PRO A 159 7.64 -24.69 -7.82
N PHE A 160 7.39 -23.41 -7.99
CA PHE A 160 8.33 -22.43 -8.50
C PHE A 160 8.41 -21.27 -7.53
N ASN A 161 9.57 -21.09 -6.90
CA ASN A 161 9.80 -19.97 -5.97
C ASN A 161 9.84 -18.63 -6.74
N LEU A 162 9.04 -17.68 -6.29
CA LEU A 162 8.87 -16.38 -6.95
C LEU A 162 9.97 -15.36 -6.62
N MET A 163 10.97 -15.70 -5.80
CA MET A 163 12.04 -14.76 -5.48
C MET A 163 13.20 -14.86 -6.48
N PHE A 164 13.79 -13.71 -6.79
CA PHE A 164 15.06 -13.64 -7.51
C PHE A 164 16.22 -13.89 -6.58
N ALA A 165 16.87 -15.04 -6.72
CA ALA A 165 18.07 -15.40 -5.96
C ALA A 165 19.32 -14.71 -6.52
N THR A 166 20.25 -14.35 -5.65
CA THR A 166 21.55 -13.79 -5.99
C THR A 166 22.61 -14.17 -4.95
N SER A 167 23.86 -13.82 -5.23
CA SER A 167 24.98 -13.98 -4.30
C SER A 167 25.51 -12.61 -3.88
N ILE A 168 25.75 -12.45 -2.58
CA ILE A 168 26.27 -11.20 -2.01
C ILE A 168 27.78 -11.34 -1.79
N GLY A 169 28.51 -10.30 -2.20
CA GLY A 169 29.95 -10.20 -2.05
C GLY A 169 30.75 -10.93 -3.13
N PRO A 170 32.07 -10.64 -3.24
CA PRO A 170 32.91 -11.11 -4.35
C PRO A 170 33.20 -12.63 -4.29
N ALA A 171 33.13 -13.23 -3.09
CA ALA A 171 33.31 -14.66 -2.93
C ALA A 171 32.09 -15.50 -3.27
N GLY A 172 30.90 -14.85 -3.47
CA GLY A 172 29.64 -15.53 -3.81
C GLY A 172 29.11 -16.51 -2.76
N ASN A 173 29.63 -16.46 -1.53
CA ASN A 173 29.33 -17.43 -0.47
C ASN A 173 28.15 -16.98 0.44
N MET A 174 27.64 -15.77 0.30
CA MET A 174 26.47 -15.29 1.04
C MET A 174 25.26 -15.28 0.12
N PRO A 175 24.31 -16.22 0.27
CA PRO A 175 23.08 -16.21 -0.51
C PRO A 175 22.19 -15.03 -0.10
N GLY A 176 21.55 -14.42 -1.09
CA GLY A 176 20.62 -13.33 -0.95
C GLY A 176 19.52 -13.38 -2.00
N PHE A 177 18.55 -12.50 -1.84
CA PHE A 177 17.44 -12.35 -2.76
C PHE A 177 17.14 -10.88 -2.98
N LEU A 178 16.56 -10.54 -4.13
CA LEU A 178 15.82 -9.32 -4.28
C LEU A 178 14.50 -9.46 -3.50
N ARG A 179 14.20 -8.51 -2.61
CA ARG A 179 13.07 -8.61 -1.67
C ARG A 179 11.73 -8.73 -2.39
N PRO A 180 10.84 -9.65 -1.99
CA PRO A 180 9.50 -9.79 -2.59
C PRO A 180 8.46 -8.82 -2.02
N GLU A 181 8.78 -8.16 -0.87
CA GLU A 181 7.99 -7.18 -0.13
C GLU A 181 8.92 -6.22 0.62
N THR A 182 8.39 -5.15 1.17
CA THR A 182 9.19 -4.19 1.94
C THR A 182 9.05 -4.36 3.46
N ALA A 183 8.09 -5.15 3.93
CA ALA A 183 7.73 -5.37 5.33
C ALA A 183 8.90 -5.90 6.20
N GLN A 184 9.63 -6.92 5.73
CA GLN A 184 10.66 -7.59 6.51
C GLN A 184 11.77 -6.66 7.02
N GLY A 185 12.06 -5.60 6.23
CA GLY A 185 13.00 -4.57 6.65
C GLY A 185 12.54 -3.82 7.90
N MET A 186 11.24 -3.59 8.06
CA MET A 186 10.67 -2.91 9.23
C MET A 186 10.70 -3.82 10.46
N PHE A 187 10.40 -5.11 10.31
CA PHE A 187 10.43 -6.08 11.42
C PHE A 187 11.83 -6.25 12.01
N VAL A 188 12.86 -6.42 11.18
CA VAL A 188 14.24 -6.58 11.68
C VAL A 188 14.79 -5.27 12.31
N ASN A 189 14.20 -4.13 11.99
CA ASN A 189 14.53 -2.83 12.60
C ASN A 189 13.55 -2.41 13.70
N PHE A 190 12.63 -3.26 14.13
CA PHE A 190 11.57 -2.93 15.10
C PHE A 190 12.12 -2.25 16.36
N LYS A 191 13.20 -2.74 16.96
CA LYS A 191 13.78 -2.13 18.16
C LYS A 191 14.16 -0.66 17.96
N ARG A 192 14.77 -0.34 16.81
CA ARG A 192 15.17 1.05 16.50
C ARG A 192 13.95 1.94 16.27
N LEU A 193 12.92 1.40 15.62
CA LEU A 193 11.65 2.10 15.43
C LEU A 193 10.94 2.37 16.77
N LEU A 194 10.91 1.36 17.64
CA LEU A 194 10.36 1.48 18.99
C LEU A 194 11.12 2.49 19.84
N GLU A 195 12.47 2.47 19.81
CA GLU A 195 13.32 3.46 20.48
C GLU A 195 13.03 4.87 19.96
N TYR A 196 12.93 5.05 18.64
CA TYR A 196 12.58 6.33 18.02
C TYR A 196 11.20 6.83 18.48
N ASN A 197 10.25 5.91 18.70
CA ASN A 197 8.92 6.19 19.25
C ASN A 197 8.89 6.23 20.79
N ASN A 198 10.02 6.39 21.45
CA ASN A 198 10.13 6.46 22.91
C ASN A 198 9.57 5.22 23.65
N GLY A 199 9.70 4.03 23.07
CA GLY A 199 9.25 2.78 23.66
C GLY A 199 7.72 2.58 23.70
N ARG A 200 6.94 3.39 22.98
CA ARG A 200 5.47 3.38 23.06
C ARG A 200 4.83 2.68 21.87
N VAL A 201 3.74 1.98 22.14
CA VAL A 201 2.78 1.47 21.17
C VAL A 201 1.38 2.00 21.53
N PRO A 202 0.41 2.12 20.59
CA PRO A 202 0.58 1.80 19.16
C PRO A 202 1.40 2.84 18.39
N PHE A 203 2.05 2.41 17.31
CA PHE A 203 2.66 3.27 16.31
C PHE A 203 2.75 2.55 14.97
N ALA A 204 2.87 3.31 13.89
CA ALA A 204 3.08 2.75 12.56
C ALA A 204 4.46 3.14 12.00
N ALA A 205 5.10 2.21 11.34
CA ALA A 205 6.21 2.48 10.44
C ALA A 205 5.77 2.22 9.00
N CYS A 206 6.36 2.91 8.03
CA CYS A 206 6.09 2.69 6.62
C CYS A 206 7.34 2.74 5.77
N GLN A 207 7.28 2.05 4.63
CA GLN A 207 8.32 2.04 3.63
C GLN A 207 7.72 2.12 2.23
N ILE A 208 8.28 3.00 1.38
CA ILE A 208 8.03 3.01 -0.04
C ILE A 208 9.28 2.47 -0.72
N GLY A 209 9.13 1.44 -1.54
CA GLY A 209 10.28 0.84 -2.18
C GLY A 209 9.94 -0.14 -3.30
N THR A 210 10.96 -0.56 -4.02
CA THR A 210 10.82 -1.57 -5.07
C THR A 210 10.84 -2.96 -4.47
N ALA A 211 9.91 -3.80 -4.91
CA ALA A 211 9.84 -5.23 -4.65
C ALA A 211 9.90 -6.02 -5.95
N TYR A 212 10.25 -7.30 -5.86
CA TYR A 212 10.56 -8.16 -7.01
C TYR A 212 9.90 -9.51 -6.85
N ARG A 213 9.14 -9.92 -7.89
CA ARG A 213 8.58 -11.27 -7.95
C ARG A 213 8.83 -11.86 -9.32
N ASN A 214 9.50 -12.99 -9.39
CA ASN A 214 9.82 -13.68 -10.65
C ASN A 214 8.56 -14.33 -11.22
N GLU A 215 7.64 -13.49 -11.69
CA GLU A 215 6.34 -13.92 -12.22
C GLU A 215 6.49 -14.90 -13.37
N ILE A 216 5.75 -16.01 -13.31
CA ILE A 216 5.74 -17.08 -14.32
C ILE A 216 5.19 -16.54 -15.64
N ALA A 217 4.05 -15.84 -15.59
CA ALA A 217 3.35 -15.32 -16.76
C ALA A 217 2.98 -13.84 -16.57
N PRO A 218 3.95 -12.91 -16.74
CA PRO A 218 3.64 -11.48 -16.69
C PRO A 218 2.70 -11.09 -17.84
N LYS A 219 1.65 -10.35 -17.55
CA LYS A 219 0.66 -9.92 -18.56
C LYS A 219 -0.09 -8.67 -18.11
N ASN A 220 -0.81 -8.04 -19.03
CA ASN A 220 -1.73 -6.93 -18.79
C ASN A 220 -1.05 -5.67 -18.20
N GLY A 221 0.06 -5.21 -18.80
CA GLY A 221 0.71 -3.97 -18.39
C GLY A 221 1.23 -4.03 -16.95
N LEU A 222 0.87 -3.05 -16.12
CA LEU A 222 1.32 -2.94 -14.73
C LEU A 222 0.64 -3.91 -13.75
N LEU A 223 -0.33 -4.71 -14.20
CA LEU A 223 -1.10 -5.58 -13.30
C LEU A 223 -0.29 -6.78 -12.78
N ARG A 224 0.61 -7.32 -13.62
CA ARG A 224 1.48 -8.43 -13.25
C ARG A 224 2.87 -8.26 -13.83
N VAL A 225 3.76 -7.73 -13.03
CA VAL A 225 5.13 -7.36 -13.39
C VAL A 225 6.14 -8.00 -12.46
N ARG A 226 7.41 -8.05 -12.86
CA ARG A 226 8.51 -8.65 -12.10
C ARG A 226 9.19 -7.69 -11.15
N GLU A 227 9.08 -6.41 -11.42
CA GLU A 227 9.61 -5.31 -10.60
C GLU A 227 8.51 -4.27 -10.43
N PHE A 228 8.20 -3.88 -9.19
CA PHE A 228 7.11 -2.98 -8.88
C PHE A 228 7.36 -2.18 -7.61
N THR A 229 6.78 -0.99 -7.55
CA THR A 229 6.83 -0.15 -6.34
C THR A 229 5.70 -0.55 -5.41
N MET A 230 6.04 -0.77 -4.14
CA MET A 230 5.12 -0.95 -3.02
C MET A 230 5.21 0.23 -2.06
N ALA A 231 4.11 0.50 -1.37
CA ALA A 231 4.09 1.34 -0.19
C ALA A 231 3.41 0.51 0.91
N GLU A 232 4.15 0.15 1.94
CA GLU A 232 3.71 -0.73 3.02
C GLU A 232 3.76 -0.02 4.35
N ILE A 233 2.80 -0.33 5.21
CA ILE A 233 2.63 0.18 6.56
C ILE A 233 2.63 -1.00 7.51
N GLU A 234 3.42 -0.93 8.56
CA GLU A 234 3.40 -1.88 9.67
C GLU A 234 2.95 -1.15 10.93
N HIS A 235 1.71 -1.36 11.32
CA HIS A 235 1.14 -0.74 12.50
C HIS A 235 1.24 -1.71 13.68
N PHE A 236 2.11 -1.37 14.64
CA PHE A 236 2.41 -2.18 15.83
C PHE A 236 1.44 -1.84 16.95
N VAL A 237 0.69 -2.85 17.42
CA VAL A 237 -0.34 -2.72 18.47
C VAL A 237 -0.17 -3.78 19.55
N HIS A 238 -0.76 -3.54 20.71
CA HIS A 238 -0.86 -4.58 21.74
C HIS A 238 -1.76 -5.72 21.23
N PRO A 239 -1.39 -7.00 21.42
CA PRO A 239 -2.14 -8.13 20.84
C PRO A 239 -3.61 -8.22 21.24
N GLN A 240 -3.95 -7.72 22.42
CA GLN A 240 -5.31 -7.76 22.97
C GLN A 240 -6.02 -6.40 22.92
N GLU A 241 -5.32 -5.32 22.52
CA GLU A 241 -5.85 -3.95 22.46
C GLU A 241 -5.70 -3.48 21.01
N LYS A 242 -6.65 -3.90 20.15
CA LYS A 242 -6.68 -3.57 18.72
C LYS A 242 -7.78 -2.54 18.39
N GLU A 243 -8.22 -1.80 19.39
CA GLU A 243 -9.04 -0.60 19.21
C GLU A 243 -8.19 0.50 18.59
N HIS A 244 -8.81 1.38 17.81
CA HIS A 244 -8.12 2.48 17.18
C HIS A 244 -8.69 3.83 17.61
N THR A 245 -7.85 4.72 18.14
CA THR A 245 -8.27 6.01 18.73
C THR A 245 -9.06 6.90 17.75
N ALA A 246 -8.76 6.82 16.46
CA ALA A 246 -9.44 7.57 15.42
C ALA A 246 -10.58 6.79 14.74
N PHE A 247 -10.93 5.58 15.21
CA PHE A 247 -11.94 4.71 14.57
C PHE A 247 -13.29 5.40 14.40
N ALA A 248 -13.72 6.15 15.40
CA ALA A 248 -14.99 6.90 15.35
C ALA A 248 -15.10 7.83 14.12
N SER A 249 -13.99 8.31 13.59
CA SER A 249 -13.97 9.20 12.41
C SER A 249 -14.35 8.48 11.11
N VAL A 250 -14.25 7.15 11.06
CA VAL A 250 -14.51 6.33 9.87
C VAL A 250 -15.60 5.29 10.09
N ALA A 251 -16.08 5.10 11.31
CA ALA A 251 -17.06 4.06 11.67
C ALA A 251 -18.35 4.14 10.83
N GLY A 252 -18.79 5.34 10.46
CA GLY A 252 -19.98 5.56 9.63
C GLY A 252 -19.76 5.43 8.12
N LEU A 253 -18.54 5.14 7.67
CA LEU A 253 -18.24 4.99 6.27
C LEU A 253 -18.85 3.69 5.72
N GLU A 254 -19.67 3.80 4.68
CA GLU A 254 -20.23 2.63 3.99
C GLU A 254 -19.28 2.10 2.92
N LEU A 255 -18.98 0.82 2.97
CA LEU A 255 -18.12 0.11 2.03
C LEU A 255 -18.85 -1.02 1.32
N GLN A 256 -18.39 -1.34 0.11
CA GLN A 256 -18.75 -2.58 -0.59
C GLN A 256 -17.83 -3.70 -0.12
N LEU A 257 -18.36 -4.58 0.73
CA LEU A 257 -17.62 -5.71 1.29
C LEU A 257 -18.01 -7.01 0.58
N PHE A 258 -17.03 -7.90 0.39
CA PHE A 258 -17.23 -9.25 -0.11
C PHE A 258 -16.65 -10.26 0.88
N PRO A 259 -17.38 -10.51 2.00
CA PRO A 259 -16.93 -11.41 3.06
C PRO A 259 -16.75 -12.84 2.57
N ALA A 260 -15.84 -13.60 3.20
CA ALA A 260 -15.58 -15.01 2.88
C ALA A 260 -16.85 -15.88 2.90
N ARG A 261 -17.73 -15.67 3.88
CA ARG A 261 -19.02 -16.36 3.98
C ARG A 261 -19.92 -16.14 2.76
N ASN A 262 -19.90 -14.93 2.18
CA ASN A 262 -20.71 -14.60 1.01
C ASN A 262 -20.12 -15.18 -0.27
N GLN A 263 -18.78 -15.22 -0.37
CA GLN A 263 -18.09 -15.87 -1.50
C GLN A 263 -18.43 -17.35 -1.59
N LEU A 264 -18.58 -18.03 -0.45
CA LEU A 264 -18.91 -19.45 -0.35
C LEU A 264 -20.41 -19.76 -0.43
N SER A 265 -21.28 -18.74 -0.40
CA SER A 265 -22.74 -18.91 -0.39
C SER A 265 -23.43 -18.34 -1.64
N ASP A 266 -23.87 -17.11 -1.60
CA ASP A 266 -24.68 -16.49 -2.66
C ASP A 266 -23.89 -15.60 -3.63
N GLY A 267 -22.60 -15.36 -3.35
CA GLY A 267 -21.70 -14.57 -4.18
C GLY A 267 -22.04 -13.07 -4.20
N LYS A 268 -22.82 -12.56 -3.25
CA LYS A 268 -23.27 -11.16 -3.24
C LYS A 268 -22.39 -10.26 -2.40
N LEU A 269 -22.19 -9.06 -2.92
CA LEU A 269 -21.60 -7.96 -2.15
C LEU A 269 -22.57 -7.48 -1.06
N VAL A 270 -22.00 -7.03 0.05
CA VAL A 270 -22.72 -6.41 1.17
C VAL A 270 -22.30 -4.95 1.25
N HIS A 271 -23.27 -4.06 1.37
CA HIS A 271 -23.04 -2.66 1.68
C HIS A 271 -23.29 -2.47 3.16
N MET A 272 -22.28 -2.07 3.93
CA MET A 272 -22.42 -1.83 5.36
C MET A 272 -21.40 -0.81 5.85
N SER A 273 -21.72 -0.18 7.00
CA SER A 273 -20.79 0.72 7.65
C SER A 273 -19.60 -0.05 8.23
N VAL A 274 -18.45 0.61 8.29
CA VAL A 274 -17.22 0.04 8.90
C VAL A 274 -17.46 -0.34 10.36
N GLY A 275 -18.22 0.48 11.09
CA GLY A 275 -18.61 0.21 12.47
C GLY A 275 -19.45 -1.06 12.59
N ASP A 276 -20.48 -1.22 11.75
CA ASP A 276 -21.31 -2.42 11.74
C ASP A 276 -20.51 -3.67 11.34
N ALA A 277 -19.52 -3.52 10.46
CA ALA A 277 -18.65 -4.60 10.06
C ALA A 277 -17.80 -5.14 11.22
N VAL A 278 -17.29 -4.26 12.08
CA VAL A 278 -16.55 -4.65 13.30
C VAL A 278 -17.49 -5.24 14.35
N VAL A 279 -18.59 -4.57 14.67
CA VAL A 279 -19.57 -5.04 15.66
C VAL A 279 -20.16 -6.40 15.26
N GLY A 280 -20.42 -6.59 13.97
CA GLY A 280 -20.93 -7.84 13.40
C GLY A 280 -19.87 -8.94 13.24
N GLY A 281 -18.61 -8.71 13.61
CA GLY A 281 -17.50 -9.66 13.45
C GLY A 281 -17.19 -10.02 12.00
N VAL A 282 -17.51 -9.13 11.05
CA VAL A 282 -17.15 -9.28 9.62
C VAL A 282 -15.69 -8.93 9.42
N ILE A 283 -15.23 -7.85 10.04
CA ILE A 283 -13.80 -7.46 10.12
C ILE A 283 -13.34 -7.69 11.56
N ALA A 284 -12.20 -8.34 11.75
CA ALA A 284 -11.75 -8.89 13.02
C ALA A 284 -11.55 -7.86 14.15
N ASN A 285 -11.13 -6.63 13.82
CA ASN A 285 -10.86 -5.58 14.82
C ASN A 285 -10.92 -4.18 14.23
N GLU A 286 -10.98 -3.17 15.10
CA GLU A 286 -11.10 -1.76 14.73
C GLU A 286 -9.87 -1.24 13.97
N THR A 287 -8.65 -1.63 14.34
CA THR A 287 -7.43 -1.14 13.70
C THR A 287 -7.36 -1.61 12.24
N LEU A 288 -7.67 -2.89 11.98
CA LEU A 288 -7.75 -3.41 10.61
C LEU A 288 -8.83 -2.68 9.80
N ALA A 289 -10.04 -2.52 10.39
CA ALA A 289 -11.16 -1.84 9.77
C ALA A 289 -10.86 -0.35 9.50
N TYR A 290 -10.15 0.31 10.41
CA TYR A 290 -9.68 1.67 10.24
C TYR A 290 -8.83 1.83 8.99
N PHE A 291 -7.82 0.97 8.81
CA PHE A 291 -6.95 1.03 7.63
C PHE A 291 -7.69 0.65 6.34
N VAL A 292 -8.64 -0.29 6.37
CA VAL A 292 -9.53 -0.57 5.25
C VAL A 292 -10.31 0.68 4.84
N ALA A 293 -10.89 1.39 5.81
CA ALA A 293 -11.60 2.65 5.59
C ALA A 293 -10.69 3.75 5.05
N ARG A 294 -9.51 3.94 5.66
CA ARG A 294 -8.51 4.94 5.21
C ARG A 294 -8.06 4.68 3.77
N THR A 295 -7.92 3.41 3.40
CA THR A 295 -7.60 3.01 2.03
C THR A 295 -8.72 3.37 1.06
N ALA A 296 -9.99 3.15 1.42
CA ALA A 296 -11.13 3.56 0.60
C ALA A 296 -11.11 5.09 0.34
N LEU A 297 -10.93 5.88 1.41
CA LEU A 297 -10.81 7.34 1.34
C LEU A 297 -9.69 7.78 0.40
N PHE A 298 -8.52 7.17 0.56
CA PHE A 298 -7.35 7.45 -0.26
C PHE A 298 -7.60 7.12 -1.74
N LEU A 299 -8.06 5.91 -2.05
CA LEU A 299 -8.27 5.46 -3.43
C LEU A 299 -9.30 6.34 -4.16
N VAL A 300 -10.37 6.73 -3.48
CA VAL A 300 -11.36 7.68 -4.05
C VAL A 300 -10.74 9.06 -4.27
N SER A 301 -9.92 9.54 -3.34
CA SER A 301 -9.28 10.85 -3.49
C SER A 301 -8.32 10.93 -4.68
N VAL A 302 -7.70 9.81 -5.06
CA VAL A 302 -6.80 9.73 -6.22
C VAL A 302 -7.51 9.35 -7.53
N GLY A 303 -8.85 9.27 -7.54
CA GLY A 303 -9.65 9.15 -8.76
C GLY A 303 -10.21 7.76 -9.04
N ILE A 304 -10.12 6.82 -8.10
CA ILE A 304 -10.84 5.54 -8.19
C ILE A 304 -12.32 5.79 -7.88
N ARG A 305 -13.20 5.27 -8.73
CA ARG A 305 -14.65 5.42 -8.57
C ARG A 305 -15.17 4.46 -7.50
N PRO A 306 -16.02 4.94 -6.56
CA PRO A 306 -16.56 4.10 -5.47
C PRO A 306 -17.28 2.85 -5.95
N GLU A 307 -18.03 2.92 -7.04
CA GLU A 307 -18.73 1.77 -7.63
C GLU A 307 -17.79 0.73 -8.25
N GLY A 308 -16.55 1.12 -8.53
CA GLY A 308 -15.48 0.24 -8.99
C GLY A 308 -14.46 -0.13 -7.91
N LEU A 309 -14.82 0.01 -6.63
CA LEU A 309 -13.99 -0.35 -5.49
C LEU A 309 -14.77 -1.28 -4.56
N ARG A 310 -14.20 -2.44 -4.24
CA ARG A 310 -14.73 -3.34 -3.21
C ARG A 310 -13.62 -3.87 -2.32
N PHE A 311 -14.00 -4.41 -1.16
CA PHE A 311 -13.08 -5.09 -0.25
C PHE A 311 -13.46 -6.55 -0.14
N ARG A 312 -12.55 -7.44 -0.55
CA ARG A 312 -12.74 -8.90 -0.53
C ARG A 312 -11.95 -9.51 0.62
N GLN A 313 -12.62 -10.29 1.47
CA GLN A 313 -11.97 -11.05 2.52
C GLN A 313 -11.35 -12.32 1.95
N HIS A 314 -10.14 -12.66 2.36
CA HIS A 314 -9.53 -13.94 2.04
C HIS A 314 -10.33 -15.12 2.60
N LEU A 315 -10.42 -16.21 1.84
CA LEU A 315 -10.91 -17.47 2.36
C LEU A 315 -9.88 -18.07 3.32
N ALA A 316 -10.33 -18.96 4.21
CA ALA A 316 -9.45 -19.57 5.22
C ALA A 316 -8.26 -20.34 4.61
N ASN A 317 -8.42 -20.86 3.40
CA ASN A 317 -7.40 -21.61 2.66
C ASN A 317 -6.48 -20.72 1.80
N GLU A 318 -6.88 -19.47 1.51
CA GLU A 318 -6.07 -18.46 0.82
C GLU A 318 -5.20 -17.67 1.81
N MET A 319 -5.55 -17.67 3.09
CA MET A 319 -4.93 -16.81 4.08
C MET A 319 -3.45 -17.14 4.24
N ALA A 320 -2.60 -16.11 4.18
CA ALA A 320 -1.19 -16.25 4.42
C ALA A 320 -0.94 -16.87 5.81
N HIS A 321 0.09 -17.70 5.93
CA HIS A 321 0.39 -18.48 7.15
C HIS A 321 0.66 -17.63 8.40
N TYR A 322 0.83 -16.34 8.24
CA TYR A 322 1.09 -15.37 9.31
C TYR A 322 -0.14 -14.51 9.65
N ALA A 323 -1.19 -14.54 8.83
CA ALA A 323 -2.35 -13.68 8.99
C ALA A 323 -3.51 -14.40 9.69
N CYS A 324 -4.28 -13.68 10.49
CA CYS A 324 -5.50 -14.16 11.12
C CYS A 324 -6.78 -13.53 10.53
N ASP A 325 -6.69 -12.40 9.84
CA ASP A 325 -7.72 -11.85 8.95
C ASP A 325 -7.04 -11.04 7.84
N CYS A 326 -7.59 -11.09 6.63
CA CYS A 326 -7.00 -10.46 5.46
C CYS A 326 -8.10 -9.93 4.52
N TRP A 327 -7.95 -8.68 4.07
CA TRP A 327 -8.89 -7.99 3.19
C TRP A 327 -8.17 -7.30 2.04
N ASP A 328 -8.58 -7.57 0.80
CA ASP A 328 -8.05 -6.92 -0.39
C ASP A 328 -8.96 -5.79 -0.85
N ALA A 329 -8.40 -4.60 -1.05
CA ALA A 329 -9.04 -3.58 -1.87
C ALA A 329 -8.87 -3.96 -3.34
N GLU A 330 -9.97 -4.31 -3.99
CA GLU A 330 -10.02 -4.65 -5.40
C GLU A 330 -10.64 -3.52 -6.22
N ILE A 331 -9.98 -3.19 -7.34
CA ILE A 331 -10.44 -2.18 -8.29
C ILE A 331 -10.98 -2.88 -9.54
N LEU A 332 -12.17 -2.48 -9.98
CA LEU A 332 -12.79 -3.00 -11.20
C LEU A 332 -12.10 -2.39 -12.42
N MET A 333 -11.40 -3.22 -13.16
CA MET A 333 -10.70 -2.85 -14.39
C MET A 333 -11.30 -3.57 -15.60
N ALA A 334 -10.83 -3.25 -16.80
CA ALA A 334 -11.25 -3.95 -18.01
C ALA A 334 -10.97 -5.46 -17.98
N SER A 335 -10.03 -5.93 -17.17
CA SER A 335 -9.69 -7.31 -16.92
C SER A 335 -10.52 -7.99 -15.81
N GLY A 336 -11.46 -7.28 -15.20
CA GLY A 336 -12.20 -7.71 -14.01
C GLY A 336 -11.69 -7.04 -12.73
N TRP A 337 -12.07 -7.61 -11.59
CA TRP A 337 -11.62 -7.15 -10.28
C TRP A 337 -10.14 -7.48 -10.08
N VAL A 338 -9.36 -6.50 -9.66
CA VAL A 338 -7.92 -6.63 -9.47
C VAL A 338 -7.56 -6.15 -8.08
N GLU A 339 -6.95 -7.00 -7.28
CA GLU A 339 -6.33 -6.69 -6.00
C GLU A 339 -5.26 -5.62 -6.17
N CYS A 340 -5.38 -4.53 -5.44
CA CYS A 340 -4.47 -3.39 -5.50
C CYS A 340 -3.86 -3.02 -4.14
N VAL A 341 -4.55 -3.34 -3.04
CA VAL A 341 -4.06 -3.13 -1.67
C VAL A 341 -4.49 -4.31 -0.82
N GLY A 342 -3.54 -4.97 -0.16
CA GLY A 342 -3.80 -5.97 0.86
C GLY A 342 -3.83 -5.35 2.25
N HIS A 343 -4.71 -5.83 3.12
CA HIS A 343 -4.77 -5.46 4.54
C HIS A 343 -4.75 -6.74 5.35
N ALA A 344 -3.72 -6.96 6.15
CA ALA A 344 -3.55 -8.17 6.94
C ALA A 344 -3.38 -7.86 8.43
N ASP A 345 -4.05 -8.63 9.28
CA ASP A 345 -3.67 -8.77 10.68
C ASP A 345 -2.67 -9.93 10.79
N ARG A 346 -1.38 -9.60 10.85
CA ARG A 346 -0.26 -10.55 10.88
C ARG A 346 -0.02 -11.14 12.28
N ALA A 347 -0.85 -10.79 13.27
CA ALA A 347 -0.63 -11.10 14.67
C ALA A 347 0.82 -10.74 15.09
N ALA A 348 1.45 -11.54 15.95
CA ALA A 348 2.84 -11.31 16.38
C ALA A 348 3.86 -12.20 15.62
N TYR A 349 3.45 -12.81 14.50
CA TYR A 349 4.23 -13.86 13.83
C TYR A 349 5.65 -13.42 13.45
N ASP A 350 5.78 -12.31 12.70
CA ASP A 350 7.08 -11.88 12.17
C ASP A 350 8.08 -11.53 13.30
N LEU A 351 7.62 -10.76 14.30
CA LEU A 351 8.47 -10.42 15.44
C LEU A 351 8.86 -11.66 16.25
N ALA A 352 7.96 -12.66 16.38
CA ALA A 352 8.24 -13.89 17.08
C ALA A 352 9.33 -14.72 16.39
N VAL A 353 9.20 -14.97 15.09
CA VAL A 353 10.16 -15.79 14.35
C VAL A 353 11.52 -15.11 14.25
N HIS A 354 11.56 -13.77 14.06
CA HIS A 354 12.80 -13.01 14.04
C HIS A 354 13.46 -12.95 15.43
N SER A 355 12.69 -12.80 16.52
CA SER A 355 13.21 -12.89 17.89
C SER A 355 13.87 -14.24 18.14
N ALA A 356 13.16 -15.32 17.84
CA ALA A 356 13.66 -16.69 18.06
C ALA A 356 14.94 -16.97 17.25
N ALA A 357 14.98 -16.56 15.98
CA ALA A 357 16.11 -16.82 15.09
C ALA A 357 17.33 -15.97 15.42
N SER A 358 17.13 -14.68 15.71
CA SER A 358 18.22 -13.74 16.02
C SER A 358 18.68 -13.77 17.48
N LYS A 359 17.91 -14.40 18.36
CA LYS A 359 18.05 -14.36 19.82
C LYS A 359 18.05 -12.93 20.37
N THR A 360 17.32 -12.06 19.73
CA THR A 360 17.13 -10.67 20.10
C THR A 360 15.66 -10.46 20.40
N ASP A 361 15.33 -10.08 21.63
CA ASP A 361 13.95 -9.88 22.04
C ASP A 361 13.35 -8.67 21.30
N LEU A 362 12.39 -8.92 20.40
CA LEU A 362 11.60 -7.91 19.70
C LEU A 362 10.27 -7.71 20.44
N VAL A 363 10.34 -7.14 21.62
CA VAL A 363 9.25 -6.97 22.57
C VAL A 363 9.10 -5.51 22.99
N VAL A 364 7.93 -5.18 23.52
CA VAL A 364 7.64 -3.92 24.20
C VAL A 364 7.52 -4.18 25.68
N SER A 365 8.10 -3.30 26.50
CA SER A 365 7.86 -3.23 27.93
C SER A 365 7.06 -1.97 28.24
N ARG A 366 5.92 -2.11 28.93
CA ARG A 366 5.13 -0.96 29.40
C ARG A 366 4.89 -1.06 30.90
N PRO A 367 4.95 0.06 31.64
CA PRO A 367 4.60 0.07 33.06
C PRO A 367 3.14 -0.29 33.26
N LEU A 368 2.86 -1.17 34.22
CA LEU A 368 1.50 -1.46 34.66
C LEU A 368 0.99 -0.33 35.56
N PRO A 369 -0.25 0.16 35.35
CA PRO A 369 -0.87 1.17 36.21
C PRO A 369 -0.92 0.74 37.71
N THR A 370 -1.14 -0.55 37.95
CA THR A 370 -1.09 -1.17 39.25
C THR A 370 -0.21 -2.42 39.15
N PRO A 371 0.78 -2.58 40.06
CA PRO A 371 1.61 -3.77 40.04
C PRO A 371 0.75 -5.03 40.21
N LEU A 372 1.00 -6.01 39.32
CA LEU A 372 0.32 -7.31 39.36
C LEU A 372 1.05 -8.22 40.36
N GLU A 373 0.35 -8.73 41.35
CA GLU A 373 0.88 -9.75 42.26
C GLU A 373 0.65 -11.16 41.67
N VAL A 374 1.74 -11.81 41.26
CA VAL A 374 1.68 -13.14 40.66
C VAL A 374 2.23 -14.14 41.66
N PRO A 375 1.50 -15.23 41.96
CA PRO A 375 2.04 -16.32 42.77
C PRO A 375 3.21 -16.95 42.04
N VAL A 376 4.33 -17.09 42.73
CA VAL A 376 5.54 -17.71 42.21
C VAL A 376 6.07 -18.72 43.21
N VAL A 377 6.80 -19.68 42.75
CA VAL A 377 7.57 -20.55 43.64
C VAL A 377 9.03 -20.06 43.66
N VAL A 378 9.47 -19.66 44.81
CA VAL A 378 10.83 -19.19 45.05
C VAL A 378 11.73 -20.38 45.43
N MET A 379 12.80 -20.53 44.68
CA MET A 379 13.80 -21.54 44.94
C MET A 379 14.87 -20.97 45.88
N GLY A 380 14.96 -21.54 47.08
CA GLY A 380 16.10 -21.41 47.97
C GLY A 380 17.12 -22.55 47.74
N GLY A 381 18.34 -22.40 48.18
CA GLY A 381 19.28 -23.53 48.15
C GLY A 381 20.75 -23.16 48.04
N ASN A 382 21.58 -24.19 48.20
CA ASN A 382 23.03 -24.10 48.22
C ASN A 382 23.62 -24.35 46.81
N LYS A 383 23.77 -23.27 46.03
CA LYS A 383 24.34 -23.33 44.67
C LYS A 383 25.76 -23.97 44.63
N GLY A 384 26.55 -23.78 45.70
CA GLY A 384 27.88 -24.34 45.82
C GLY A 384 27.87 -25.86 46.01
N LEU A 385 26.92 -26.37 46.79
CA LEU A 385 26.70 -27.79 47.01
C LEU A 385 26.21 -28.48 45.72
N MET A 386 25.19 -27.88 45.08
CA MET A 386 24.70 -28.35 43.77
C MET A 386 25.82 -28.40 42.70
N GLY A 387 26.64 -27.36 42.60
CA GLY A 387 27.74 -27.30 41.66
C GLY A 387 28.80 -28.39 41.90
N LYS A 388 29.13 -28.69 43.17
CA LYS A 388 30.04 -29.77 43.52
C LYS A 388 29.46 -31.15 43.24
N HIS A 389 28.16 -31.35 43.51
CA HIS A 389 27.48 -32.63 43.36
C HIS A 389 27.21 -32.98 41.88
N PHE A 390 26.62 -32.08 41.12
CA PHE A 390 26.20 -32.33 39.73
C PHE A 390 27.26 -32.04 38.69
N LYS A 391 28.32 -31.31 39.02
CA LYS A 391 29.48 -31.04 38.13
C LYS A 391 29.03 -30.60 36.71
N GLY A 392 29.36 -31.43 35.72
CA GLY A 392 29.00 -31.13 34.30
C GLY A 392 27.50 -31.09 34.02
N ALA A 393 26.66 -31.78 34.81
CA ALA A 393 25.21 -31.75 34.65
C ALA A 393 24.54 -30.54 35.34
N ASN A 394 25.30 -29.77 36.14
CA ASN A 394 24.70 -28.68 36.94
C ASN A 394 23.90 -27.65 36.13
N LYS A 395 24.35 -27.36 34.91
CA LYS A 395 23.63 -26.43 34.01
C LYS A 395 22.21 -26.94 33.63
N ALA A 396 22.12 -28.23 33.30
CA ALA A 396 20.86 -28.89 32.97
C ALA A 396 19.94 -28.99 34.20
N VAL A 397 20.51 -29.27 35.39
CA VAL A 397 19.79 -29.29 36.67
C VAL A 397 19.20 -27.90 36.98
N GLN A 398 20.02 -26.86 36.88
CA GLN A 398 19.53 -25.48 37.13
C GLN A 398 18.42 -25.08 36.14
N ALA A 399 18.51 -25.45 34.87
CA ALA A 399 17.49 -25.20 33.86
C ALA A 399 16.16 -25.92 34.20
N ALA A 400 16.25 -27.21 34.59
CA ALA A 400 15.10 -27.99 34.98
C ALA A 400 14.41 -27.46 36.26
N LEU A 401 15.22 -27.01 37.25
CA LEU A 401 14.73 -26.38 38.46
C LEU A 401 14.02 -25.05 38.18
N ALA A 402 14.59 -24.22 37.30
CA ALA A 402 13.96 -22.96 36.87
C ALA A 402 12.62 -23.25 36.19
N ALA A 403 12.58 -24.18 35.25
CA ALA A 403 11.34 -24.60 34.58
C ALA A 403 10.26 -25.13 35.55
N ALA A 404 10.68 -25.88 36.59
CA ALA A 404 9.76 -26.36 37.64
C ALA A 404 9.21 -25.20 38.47
N CYS A 405 10.03 -24.20 38.80
CA CYS A 405 9.56 -23.01 39.54
C CYS A 405 8.60 -22.16 38.69
N ASP A 406 8.91 -21.99 37.40
CA ASP A 406 8.05 -21.24 36.46
C ASP A 406 6.68 -21.91 36.30
N ALA A 407 6.64 -23.26 36.29
CA ALA A 407 5.41 -24.04 36.24
C ALA A 407 4.66 -24.12 37.57
N GLY A 408 5.30 -23.78 38.68
CA GLY A 408 4.76 -23.72 40.04
C GLY A 408 4.45 -25.09 40.65
N ALA A 409 3.44 -25.80 40.16
CA ALA A 409 3.01 -27.10 40.71
C ALA A 409 4.13 -28.18 40.76
N PRO A 410 4.99 -28.36 39.72
CA PRO A 410 6.11 -29.30 39.79
C PRO A 410 7.12 -28.97 40.88
N ALA A 411 7.43 -27.70 41.12
CA ALA A 411 8.34 -27.29 42.19
C ALA A 411 7.77 -27.59 43.58
N MET A 412 6.47 -27.36 43.77
CA MET A 412 5.80 -27.69 45.04
C MET A 412 5.71 -29.19 45.24
N ALA A 413 5.56 -29.99 44.18
CA ALA A 413 5.63 -31.48 44.30
C ALA A 413 7.03 -31.94 44.69
N LEU A 414 8.09 -31.33 44.16
CA LEU A 414 9.47 -31.58 44.58
C LEU A 414 9.65 -31.24 46.04
N GLN A 415 9.13 -30.09 46.53
CA GLN A 415 9.18 -29.73 47.97
C GLN A 415 8.47 -30.76 48.86
N ALA A 416 7.27 -31.19 48.45
CA ALA A 416 6.54 -32.21 49.19
C ALA A 416 7.33 -33.54 49.30
N SER A 417 8.03 -33.94 48.24
CA SER A 417 8.92 -35.12 48.27
C SER A 417 10.12 -34.91 49.16
N LEU A 418 10.78 -33.74 49.09
CA LEU A 418 11.87 -33.38 49.99
C LEU A 418 11.46 -33.39 51.45
N ASP A 419 10.23 -32.93 51.78
CA ASP A 419 9.74 -32.93 53.13
C ASP A 419 9.38 -34.32 53.67
N ALA A 420 8.86 -35.20 52.80
CA ALA A 420 8.43 -36.54 53.13
C ALA A 420 9.62 -37.52 53.27
N THR A 421 10.59 -37.45 52.36
CA THR A 421 11.65 -38.46 52.24
C THR A 421 13.07 -37.91 52.39
N GLY A 422 13.23 -36.59 52.43
CA GLY A 422 14.52 -35.91 52.39
C GLY A 422 15.14 -35.82 50.99
N GLU A 423 14.54 -36.48 50.00
CA GLU A 423 15.04 -36.55 48.62
C GLU A 423 13.91 -36.34 47.61
N ALA A 424 14.24 -35.80 46.45
CA ALA A 424 13.31 -35.63 45.33
C ALA A 424 14.01 -35.96 44.00
N ALA A 425 13.30 -36.62 43.09
CA ALA A 425 13.79 -36.96 41.76
C ALA A 425 13.44 -35.85 40.77
N LEU A 426 14.42 -35.32 40.05
CA LEU A 426 14.26 -34.31 39.03
C LEU A 426 14.73 -34.87 37.67
N ALA A 427 13.82 -34.89 36.69
CA ALA A 427 14.15 -35.19 35.32
C ALA A 427 14.86 -33.98 34.67
N ILE A 428 15.97 -34.22 33.98
CA ILE A 428 16.73 -33.19 33.28
C ILE A 428 16.75 -33.45 31.77
N GLU A 429 17.16 -32.45 31.02
CA GLU A 429 17.33 -32.56 29.57
C GLU A 429 18.26 -33.72 29.23
N GLY A 430 17.87 -34.56 28.24
CA GLY A 430 18.62 -35.80 27.89
C GLY A 430 18.06 -37.07 28.54
N GLY A 431 16.93 -36.98 29.31
CA GLY A 431 16.22 -38.13 29.85
C GLY A 431 16.84 -38.71 31.14
N ALA A 432 17.90 -38.11 31.66
CA ALA A 432 18.48 -38.50 32.93
C ALA A 432 17.66 -37.96 34.12
N THR A 433 17.60 -38.73 35.22
CA THR A 433 16.97 -38.30 36.46
C THR A 433 18.10 -38.11 37.52
N VAL A 434 18.02 -36.96 38.22
CA VAL A 434 18.96 -36.66 39.32
C VAL A 434 18.20 -36.59 40.65
N THR A 435 18.89 -36.95 41.73
CA THR A 435 18.34 -36.85 43.06
C THR A 435 18.77 -35.54 43.71
N LEU A 436 17.76 -34.77 44.17
CA LEU A 436 17.93 -33.57 44.95
C LEU A 436 17.79 -33.90 46.42
N THR A 437 18.54 -33.26 47.31
CA THR A 437 18.38 -33.37 48.73
C THR A 437 17.96 -32.06 49.37
N LYS A 438 17.40 -32.11 50.57
CA LYS A 438 16.88 -30.95 51.31
C LYS A 438 17.94 -29.87 51.57
N ASP A 439 19.26 -30.30 51.68
CA ASP A 439 20.37 -29.37 51.84
C ASP A 439 20.78 -28.66 50.53
N MET A 440 20.34 -29.19 49.41
CA MET A 440 20.68 -28.65 48.10
C MET A 440 19.67 -27.59 47.65
N VAL A 441 18.38 -27.82 47.87
CA VAL A 441 17.30 -26.98 47.34
C VAL A 441 16.06 -27.00 48.27
N SER A 442 15.38 -25.90 48.31
CA SER A 442 14.03 -25.75 48.92
C SER A 442 13.13 -24.92 47.99
N PHE A 443 11.82 -25.14 48.09
CA PHE A 443 10.85 -24.38 47.29
C PHE A 443 9.77 -23.84 48.26
N GLU A 444 9.50 -22.53 48.12
CA GLU A 444 8.50 -21.83 48.92
C GLU A 444 7.54 -21.07 48.02
N ALA A 445 6.26 -21.13 48.35
CA ALA A 445 5.28 -20.28 47.70
C ALA A 445 5.51 -18.83 48.12
N GLY A 446 5.62 -17.96 47.12
CA GLY A 446 5.82 -16.53 47.34
C GLY A 446 4.93 -15.72 46.39
N THR A 447 5.06 -14.42 46.48
CA THR A 447 4.39 -13.49 45.56
C THR A 447 5.45 -12.57 44.93
N LYS A 448 5.42 -12.44 43.62
CA LYS A 448 6.25 -11.51 42.89
C LYS A 448 5.40 -10.35 42.39
N LYS A 449 5.81 -9.13 42.66
CA LYS A 449 5.17 -7.93 42.08
C LYS A 449 5.78 -7.67 40.73
N ILE A 450 4.93 -7.71 39.72
CA ILE A 450 5.29 -7.35 38.32
C ILE A 450 4.87 -5.90 38.09
N HIS A 451 5.82 -5.03 37.78
CA HIS A 451 5.61 -3.61 37.56
C HIS A 451 5.48 -3.25 36.09
N GLU A 452 5.89 -4.14 35.22
CA GLU A 452 5.93 -3.95 33.76
C GLU A 452 5.33 -5.16 33.08
N GLU A 453 4.54 -4.89 32.06
CA GLU A 453 4.08 -5.90 31.12
C GLU A 453 5.05 -5.97 29.93
N VAL A 454 5.51 -7.16 29.60
CA VAL A 454 6.36 -7.40 28.44
C VAL A 454 5.57 -8.25 27.45
N PHE A 455 5.42 -7.75 26.25
CA PHE A 455 4.67 -8.44 25.19
C PHE A 455 5.28 -8.26 23.82
N GLN A 456 4.96 -9.16 22.92
CA GLN A 456 5.30 -9.07 21.50
C GLN A 456 4.14 -8.40 20.78
N PRO A 457 4.33 -7.26 20.09
CA PRO A 457 3.25 -6.58 19.39
C PRO A 457 2.65 -7.42 18.27
N SER A 458 1.35 -7.27 18.05
CA SER A 458 0.71 -7.62 16.78
C SER A 458 0.96 -6.54 15.75
N VAL A 459 0.88 -6.92 14.49
CA VAL A 459 1.11 -6.05 13.34
C VAL A 459 -0.13 -6.03 12.46
N ILE A 460 -0.61 -4.84 12.13
CA ILE A 460 -1.63 -4.63 11.09
C ILE A 460 -0.93 -4.00 9.89
N GLU A 461 -1.02 -4.67 8.74
CA GLU A 461 -0.31 -4.33 7.52
C GLU A 461 -1.25 -3.91 6.41
N PRO A 462 -1.31 -2.64 6.01
CA PRO A 462 -1.76 -2.20 4.69
C PRO A 462 -0.61 -2.19 3.68
N SER A 463 -0.76 -2.90 2.55
CA SER A 463 0.25 -3.05 1.50
C SER A 463 -0.29 -2.60 0.15
N PHE A 464 0.28 -1.53 -0.42
CA PHE A 464 -0.19 -0.86 -1.63
C PHE A 464 0.64 -1.22 -2.85
N GLY A 465 0.03 -1.87 -3.83
CA GLY A 465 0.61 -2.13 -5.15
C GLY A 465 0.49 -0.91 -6.06
N VAL A 466 1.48 0.01 -6.00
CA VAL A 466 1.42 1.33 -6.66
C VAL A 466 1.13 1.23 -8.15
N GLY A 467 1.78 0.29 -8.86
CA GLY A 467 1.58 0.11 -10.30
C GLY A 467 0.14 -0.31 -10.65
N ARG A 468 -0.46 -1.22 -9.86
CA ARG A 468 -1.86 -1.66 -10.05
C ARG A 468 -2.84 -0.51 -9.82
N ILE A 469 -2.62 0.29 -8.78
CA ILE A 469 -3.47 1.46 -8.48
C ILE A 469 -3.37 2.50 -9.60
N LEU A 470 -2.16 2.78 -10.11
CA LEU A 470 -1.98 3.71 -11.23
C LEU A 470 -2.71 3.23 -12.49
N GLU A 471 -2.66 1.93 -12.81
CA GLU A 471 -3.43 1.34 -13.90
C GLU A 471 -4.94 1.55 -13.69
N GLY A 472 -5.44 1.34 -12.47
CA GLY A 472 -6.82 1.63 -12.10
C GLY A 472 -7.18 3.09 -12.29
N ILE A 473 -6.33 4.02 -11.84
CA ILE A 473 -6.52 5.47 -12.02
C ILE A 473 -6.62 5.81 -13.50
N PHE A 474 -5.72 5.30 -14.35
CA PHE A 474 -5.76 5.54 -15.78
C PHE A 474 -7.07 5.07 -16.42
N GLN A 475 -7.57 3.90 -16.00
CA GLN A 475 -8.83 3.37 -16.53
C GLN A 475 -10.07 4.12 -16.02
N HIS A 476 -10.08 4.54 -14.75
CA HIS A 476 -11.23 5.19 -14.12
C HIS A 476 -11.36 6.67 -14.48
N THR A 477 -10.27 7.32 -14.88
CA THR A 477 -10.24 8.75 -15.21
C THR A 477 -10.26 9.04 -16.72
N PHE A 478 -10.12 8.02 -17.55
CA PHE A 478 -10.14 8.18 -19.00
C PHE A 478 -11.56 8.19 -19.56
N TYR A 479 -11.88 9.16 -20.43
CA TYR A 479 -13.11 9.17 -21.20
C TYR A 479 -12.94 9.90 -22.55
N ILE A 480 -13.88 9.69 -23.44
CA ILE A 480 -14.00 10.45 -24.70
C ILE A 480 -15.10 11.49 -24.49
N ARG A 481 -14.77 12.77 -24.69
CA ARG A 481 -15.73 13.87 -24.55
C ARG A 481 -16.84 13.71 -25.59
N PRO A 482 -18.14 13.80 -25.21
CA PRO A 482 -19.26 13.68 -26.12
C PRO A 482 -19.17 14.71 -27.26
N ASP A 483 -19.66 14.34 -28.45
CA ASP A 483 -19.82 15.25 -29.58
C ASP A 483 -21.27 15.75 -29.65
N PRO A 484 -21.53 17.00 -29.30
CA PRO A 484 -22.91 17.51 -29.29
C PRO A 484 -23.60 17.39 -30.67
N GLU A 485 -22.86 17.55 -31.76
CA GLU A 485 -23.42 17.42 -33.11
C GLU A 485 -23.73 15.98 -33.47
N ALA A 486 -22.84 15.06 -33.10
CA ALA A 486 -23.01 13.60 -33.31
C ALA A 486 -24.12 13.05 -32.39
N GLU A 487 -24.24 13.53 -31.17
CA GLU A 487 -25.34 13.16 -30.27
C GLU A 487 -26.67 13.69 -30.75
N ALA A 488 -26.77 14.94 -31.19
CA ALA A 488 -27.96 15.51 -31.76
C ALA A 488 -28.37 14.77 -33.04
N ALA A 489 -27.43 14.42 -33.91
CA ALA A 489 -27.67 13.63 -35.10
C ALA A 489 -28.13 12.20 -34.78
N ALA A 490 -27.55 11.56 -33.74
CA ALA A 490 -27.94 10.23 -33.28
C ALA A 490 -29.34 10.26 -32.65
N ALA A 491 -29.64 11.27 -31.83
CA ALA A 491 -30.96 11.49 -31.25
C ALA A 491 -32.03 11.75 -32.33
N ALA A 492 -31.74 12.56 -33.35
CA ALA A 492 -32.61 12.80 -34.49
C ALA A 492 -32.83 11.51 -35.32
N ALA A 493 -31.75 10.70 -35.50
CA ALA A 493 -31.84 9.39 -36.19
C ALA A 493 -32.64 8.36 -35.39
N ALA A 494 -32.53 8.36 -34.07
CA ALA A 494 -33.31 7.48 -33.17
C ALA A 494 -34.79 7.88 -33.16
N ALA A 495 -35.09 9.19 -33.13
CA ALA A 495 -36.44 9.72 -33.22
C ALA A 495 -37.09 9.40 -34.61
N ALA A 496 -36.29 9.42 -35.67
CA ALA A 496 -36.75 9.04 -37.03
C ALA A 496 -36.90 7.51 -37.20
N ALA A 497 -36.17 6.69 -36.47
CA ALA A 497 -36.25 5.22 -36.54
C ALA A 497 -37.48 4.65 -35.81
N GLY A 498 -38.16 5.45 -34.99
CA GLY A 498 -39.46 5.08 -34.39
C GLY A 498 -40.63 5.04 -35.38
N ALA A 499 -40.45 5.42 -36.67
CA ALA A 499 -41.43 5.36 -37.74
C ALA A 499 -40.85 4.59 -38.94
N GLY A 500 -40.94 3.28 -38.90
CA GLY A 500 -40.95 2.36 -40.03
C GLY A 500 -39.76 2.34 -41.01
N ASP A 501 -39.26 1.13 -41.16
CA ASP A 501 -38.58 0.53 -42.33
C ASP A 501 -37.06 0.26 -42.20
N LYS A 502 -36.78 -1.06 -42.11
CA LYS A 502 -35.44 -1.67 -42.09
C LYS A 502 -34.78 -1.61 -43.45
N LYS A 503 -34.09 -0.52 -43.77
CA LYS A 503 -33.06 -0.52 -44.83
C LYS A 503 -31.67 -0.47 -44.19
N LYS A 504 -30.91 -1.59 -44.33
CA LYS A 504 -29.49 -1.66 -43.99
C LYS A 504 -28.71 -0.55 -44.69
N LYS A 505 -28.39 0.54 -43.99
CA LYS A 505 -27.31 1.45 -44.38
C LYS A 505 -25.96 0.85 -43.97
N LYS A 506 -25.09 0.62 -44.95
CA LYS A 506 -23.67 0.32 -44.74
C LYS A 506 -23.08 1.37 -43.81
N GLY A 507 -22.52 0.92 -42.69
CA GLY A 507 -21.90 1.78 -41.69
C GLY A 507 -20.83 2.69 -42.32
N ALA A 508 -20.99 3.98 -42.15
CA ALA A 508 -19.89 4.92 -42.32
C ALA A 508 -18.79 4.50 -41.32
N LYS A 509 -17.59 4.21 -41.81
CA LYS A 509 -16.42 4.07 -40.96
C LYS A 509 -16.29 5.38 -40.17
N LYS A 510 -16.54 5.38 -38.87
CA LYS A 510 -16.14 6.45 -37.96
C LYS A 510 -14.61 6.60 -38.15
N ASP A 511 -14.18 7.79 -38.55
CA ASP A 511 -12.77 8.09 -38.66
C ASP A 511 -12.17 8.02 -37.25
N ALA A 512 -11.27 7.07 -37.01
CA ALA A 512 -10.58 6.88 -35.72
C ALA A 512 -9.78 8.15 -35.32
N SER A 513 -9.54 9.08 -36.27
CA SER A 513 -8.84 10.34 -36.01
C SER A 513 -9.68 11.35 -35.22
N THR A 514 -11.02 11.33 -35.34
CA THR A 514 -11.90 12.29 -34.66
C THR A 514 -12.13 11.95 -33.18
N ASP A 515 -12.03 10.67 -32.81
CA ASP A 515 -12.18 10.26 -31.40
C ASP A 515 -10.92 10.59 -30.57
N ILE A 516 -9.76 10.69 -31.20
CA ILE A 516 -8.50 11.05 -30.54
C ILE A 516 -8.50 12.52 -30.07
N ASP A 517 -9.04 13.43 -30.88
CA ASP A 517 -9.08 14.87 -30.55
C ASP A 517 -10.01 15.19 -29.36
N ARG A 518 -10.69 14.20 -28.79
CA ARG A 518 -11.67 14.35 -27.69
C ARG A 518 -11.37 13.48 -26.47
N ALA A 519 -10.26 12.79 -26.49
CA ALA A 519 -9.80 12.00 -25.35
C ALA A 519 -9.44 12.91 -24.16
N VAL A 520 -9.81 12.51 -22.96
CA VAL A 520 -9.55 13.25 -21.73
C VAL A 520 -9.09 12.30 -20.65
N PHE A 521 -8.02 12.67 -19.95
CA PHE A 521 -7.69 12.11 -18.65
C PHE A 521 -8.14 13.06 -17.54
N ALA A 522 -9.21 12.71 -16.83
CA ALA A 522 -9.78 13.52 -15.74
C ALA A 522 -9.04 13.30 -14.42
N PHE A 523 -7.69 13.33 -14.45
CA PHE A 523 -6.93 13.21 -13.20
C PHE A 523 -7.32 14.27 -12.18
N PRO A 524 -7.39 13.91 -10.88
CA PRO A 524 -7.33 14.89 -9.81
C PRO A 524 -6.20 15.90 -10.05
N PRO A 525 -6.40 17.22 -9.86
CA PRO A 525 -5.33 18.20 -10.03
C PRO A 525 -4.05 17.85 -9.28
N VAL A 526 -4.17 17.29 -8.07
CA VAL A 526 -3.02 16.81 -7.28
C VAL A 526 -2.20 15.71 -7.98
N LEU A 527 -2.83 14.89 -8.86
CA LEU A 527 -2.15 13.81 -9.57
C LEU A 527 -1.63 14.23 -10.95
N ALA A 528 -2.22 15.26 -11.57
CA ALA A 528 -1.87 15.67 -12.92
C ALA A 528 -0.36 15.88 -13.07
N PRO A 529 0.28 15.35 -14.14
CA PRO A 529 1.72 15.45 -14.34
C PRO A 529 2.20 16.89 -14.57
N THR A 530 1.36 17.67 -15.22
CA THR A 530 1.48 19.12 -15.40
C THR A 530 0.21 19.76 -14.90
N LYS A 531 0.32 20.78 -14.04
CA LYS A 531 -0.83 21.40 -13.41
C LYS A 531 -1.50 22.43 -14.30
N VAL A 532 -0.72 23.13 -15.11
CA VAL A 532 -1.24 24.22 -15.96
C VAL A 532 -0.50 24.32 -17.29
N ALA A 533 -1.25 24.58 -18.36
CA ALA A 533 -0.70 25.01 -19.64
C ALA A 533 -0.88 26.52 -19.82
N VAL A 534 0.19 27.22 -20.19
CA VAL A 534 0.19 28.65 -20.51
C VAL A 534 0.12 28.78 -22.02
N PHE A 535 -1.04 29.15 -22.55
CA PHE A 535 -1.29 29.30 -23.98
C PHE A 535 -0.99 30.74 -24.42
N VAL A 536 0.03 30.88 -25.25
CA VAL A 536 0.30 32.15 -25.94
C VAL A 536 -0.57 32.17 -27.19
N LEU A 537 -1.57 33.06 -27.21
CA LEU A 537 -2.60 33.03 -28.27
C LEU A 537 -2.06 33.51 -29.62
N ASP A 538 -1.13 34.47 -29.59
CA ASP A 538 -0.59 35.12 -30.78
C ASP A 538 0.91 35.38 -30.60
N SER A 539 1.69 35.27 -31.67
CA SER A 539 3.15 35.55 -31.69
C SER A 539 3.52 36.99 -31.33
N ARG A 540 2.56 37.91 -31.36
CA ARG A 540 2.72 39.31 -30.94
C ARG A 540 2.75 39.50 -29.44
N VAL A 541 2.34 38.50 -28.64
CA VAL A 541 2.46 38.56 -27.17
C VAL A 541 3.93 38.53 -26.78
N PRO A 542 4.46 39.58 -26.15
CA PRO A 542 5.86 39.61 -25.83
C PRO A 542 6.22 38.62 -24.71
N PRO A 543 7.40 37.98 -24.77
CA PRO A 543 7.87 37.07 -23.72
C PRO A 543 7.87 37.69 -22.33
N THR A 544 8.00 39.01 -22.21
CA THR A 544 7.97 39.79 -20.96
C THR A 544 6.65 39.66 -20.21
N VAL A 545 5.55 39.29 -20.86
CA VAL A 545 4.25 39.04 -20.22
C VAL A 545 4.14 37.58 -19.73
N VAL A 546 4.70 36.63 -20.48
CA VAL A 546 4.60 35.18 -20.21
C VAL A 546 5.62 34.72 -19.16
N GLN A 547 6.88 35.18 -19.27
CA GLN A 547 7.95 34.76 -18.38
C GLN A 547 7.67 34.98 -16.86
N PRO A 548 7.11 36.11 -16.42
CA PRO A 548 6.77 36.30 -14.99
C PRO A 548 5.73 35.31 -14.49
N ILE A 549 4.74 34.93 -15.33
CA ILE A 549 3.73 33.91 -14.95
C ILE A 549 4.42 32.58 -14.69
N VAL A 550 5.26 32.12 -15.63
CA VAL A 550 5.98 30.84 -15.54
C VAL A 550 6.96 30.85 -14.36
N ALA A 551 7.70 31.95 -14.15
CA ALA A 551 8.61 32.09 -13.03
C ALA A 551 7.90 32.01 -11.68
N GLU A 552 6.74 32.67 -11.56
CA GLU A 552 5.95 32.62 -10.30
C GLU A 552 5.32 31.23 -10.08
N LEU A 553 4.79 30.57 -11.14
CA LEU A 553 4.31 29.19 -11.04
C LEU A 553 5.45 28.27 -10.56
N THR A 554 6.64 28.37 -11.15
CA THR A 554 7.81 27.60 -10.74
C THR A 554 8.20 27.86 -9.29
N ARG A 555 8.21 29.14 -8.86
CA ARG A 555 8.49 29.52 -7.47
C ARG A 555 7.48 28.95 -6.49
N LEU A 556 6.22 28.77 -6.92
CA LEU A 556 5.14 28.18 -6.13
C LEU A 556 5.14 26.63 -6.21
N GLY A 557 6.08 26.00 -6.93
CA GLY A 557 6.13 24.56 -7.08
C GLY A 557 5.09 23.98 -8.04
N VAL A 558 4.47 24.83 -8.89
CA VAL A 558 3.45 24.41 -9.85
C VAL A 558 4.09 24.04 -11.18
N THR A 559 3.97 22.79 -11.60
CA THR A 559 4.46 22.34 -12.92
C THR A 559 3.63 22.95 -14.04
N SER A 560 4.32 23.60 -15.02
CA SER A 560 3.66 24.27 -16.11
C SER A 560 4.36 23.98 -17.46
N ILE A 561 3.61 24.08 -18.56
CA ILE A 561 4.13 24.09 -19.91
C ILE A 561 3.69 25.37 -20.61
N VAL A 562 4.55 25.89 -21.50
CA VAL A 562 4.18 27.00 -22.40
C VAL A 562 3.88 26.43 -23.76
N ASP A 563 2.67 26.69 -24.26
CA ASP A 563 2.25 26.31 -25.60
C ASP A 563 2.14 27.57 -26.46
N ASN A 564 3.01 27.66 -27.45
CA ASN A 564 3.06 28.71 -28.48
C ASN A 564 2.85 28.14 -29.90
N ALA A 565 2.26 26.94 -29.99
CA ALA A 565 2.01 26.29 -31.28
C ALA A 565 1.04 27.10 -32.15
N THR A 566 1.21 27.00 -33.46
CA THR A 566 0.38 27.69 -34.45
C THR A 566 -1.01 27.05 -34.67
N ALA A 567 -1.27 25.90 -34.04
CA ALA A 567 -2.57 25.23 -34.10
C ALA A 567 -3.67 26.10 -33.47
N SER A 568 -4.92 25.88 -33.87
CA SER A 568 -6.06 26.57 -33.26
C SER A 568 -6.13 26.29 -31.74
N ILE A 569 -6.62 27.26 -30.98
CA ILE A 569 -6.67 27.13 -29.51
C ILE A 569 -7.47 25.90 -29.08
N GLY A 570 -8.53 25.53 -29.81
CA GLY A 570 -9.30 24.31 -29.52
C GLY A 570 -8.47 23.04 -29.63
N LYS A 571 -7.63 22.88 -30.67
CA LYS A 571 -6.71 21.73 -30.80
C LYS A 571 -5.63 21.70 -29.71
N ARG A 572 -5.18 22.89 -29.28
CA ARG A 572 -4.22 23.03 -28.19
C ARG A 572 -4.84 22.62 -26.85
N TYR A 573 -6.10 23.02 -26.58
CA TYR A 573 -6.87 22.55 -25.42
C TYR A 573 -7.05 21.03 -25.44
N SER A 574 -7.48 20.45 -26.58
CA SER A 574 -7.66 19.00 -26.71
C SER A 574 -6.39 18.20 -26.38
N ARG A 575 -5.22 18.68 -26.83
CA ARG A 575 -3.93 18.05 -26.47
C ARG A 575 -3.66 18.10 -24.97
N CYS A 576 -3.97 19.21 -24.32
CA CYS A 576 -3.81 19.35 -22.87
C CYS A 576 -4.81 18.50 -22.11
N ASP A 577 -6.07 18.42 -22.58
CA ASP A 577 -7.11 17.56 -22.00
C ASP A 577 -6.69 16.08 -22.09
N GLU A 578 -6.10 15.64 -23.21
CA GLU A 578 -5.52 14.31 -23.42
C GLU A 578 -4.33 14.01 -22.48
N LEU A 579 -3.50 15.02 -22.18
CA LEU A 579 -2.40 14.93 -21.24
C LEU A 579 -2.86 15.03 -19.77
N GLY A 580 -4.15 15.16 -19.52
CA GLY A 580 -4.73 15.28 -18.19
C GLY A 580 -4.38 16.60 -17.47
N ILE A 581 -3.97 17.64 -18.21
CA ILE A 581 -3.66 18.96 -17.63
C ILE A 581 -4.96 19.64 -17.20
N PRO A 582 -5.17 19.91 -15.89
CA PRO A 582 -6.45 20.37 -15.38
C PRO A 582 -6.76 21.83 -15.71
N PHE A 583 -5.74 22.67 -15.87
CA PHE A 583 -5.92 24.11 -16.02
C PHE A 583 -5.18 24.66 -17.24
N GLY A 584 -5.77 25.67 -17.86
CA GLY A 584 -5.18 26.38 -18.98
C GLY A 584 -5.27 27.90 -18.81
N VAL A 585 -4.12 28.58 -18.79
CA VAL A 585 -4.05 30.05 -18.80
C VAL A 585 -3.84 30.53 -20.20
N THR A 586 -4.76 31.36 -20.72
CA THR A 586 -4.59 31.99 -22.02
C THR A 586 -4.13 33.43 -21.86
N VAL A 587 -2.99 33.72 -22.52
CA VAL A 587 -2.39 35.05 -22.60
C VAL A 587 -2.55 35.55 -24.02
N ASP A 588 -3.19 36.71 -24.16
CA ASP A 588 -3.42 37.36 -25.46
C ASP A 588 -2.75 38.74 -25.52
N PHE A 589 -2.89 39.42 -26.64
CA PHE A 589 -2.28 40.73 -26.83
C PHE A 589 -2.93 41.83 -25.95
N GLN A 590 -4.13 41.60 -25.44
CA GLN A 590 -4.80 42.54 -24.52
C GLN A 590 -4.34 42.35 -23.09
N THR A 591 -3.71 41.21 -22.75
CA THR A 591 -3.25 40.89 -21.40
C THR A 591 -2.29 41.96 -20.84
N GLU A 592 -1.41 42.53 -21.70
CA GLU A 592 -0.45 43.57 -21.30
C GLU A 592 -1.17 44.85 -20.88
N SER A 593 -2.18 45.25 -21.58
CA SER A 593 -2.94 46.48 -21.30
C SER A 593 -4.01 46.31 -20.24
N SER A 594 -4.70 45.18 -20.21
CA SER A 594 -5.79 44.90 -19.27
C SER A 594 -5.30 44.38 -17.91
N GLY A 595 -4.10 43.80 -17.85
CA GLY A 595 -3.61 43.08 -16.67
C GLY A 595 -4.41 41.82 -16.35
N GLN A 596 -5.14 41.25 -17.33
CA GLN A 596 -6.00 40.08 -17.15
C GLN A 596 -5.56 38.92 -18.03
N VAL A 597 -5.77 37.69 -17.54
CA VAL A 597 -5.63 36.43 -18.28
C VAL A 597 -6.94 35.63 -18.17
N THR A 598 -7.12 34.67 -19.06
CA THR A 598 -8.25 33.74 -18.98
C THR A 598 -7.76 32.43 -18.37
N LEU A 599 -8.41 31.95 -17.32
CA LEU A 599 -8.22 30.61 -16.77
C LEU A 599 -9.36 29.70 -17.25
N ARG A 600 -9.00 28.56 -17.87
CA ARG A 600 -9.91 27.48 -18.29
C ARG A 600 -9.74 26.27 -17.38
N GLU A 601 -10.84 25.67 -16.98
CA GLU A 601 -10.86 24.37 -16.34
C GLU A 601 -11.17 23.26 -17.36
N ARG A 602 -10.47 22.12 -17.25
CA ARG A 602 -10.51 21.01 -18.22
C ARG A 602 -11.88 20.37 -18.34
N ASP A 603 -12.48 19.97 -17.22
CA ASP A 603 -13.63 19.05 -17.22
C ASP A 603 -14.92 19.77 -17.61
N SER A 604 -15.17 20.94 -17.08
CA SER A 604 -16.29 21.80 -17.44
C SER A 604 -16.05 22.62 -18.71
N THR A 605 -14.79 22.76 -19.13
CA THR A 605 -14.37 23.70 -20.19
C THR A 605 -14.70 25.18 -19.90
N ALA A 606 -15.21 25.47 -18.73
CA ALA A 606 -15.58 26.81 -18.29
C ALA A 606 -14.35 27.72 -18.15
N GLN A 607 -14.54 29.02 -18.32
CA GLN A 607 -13.47 30.00 -18.32
C GLN A 607 -13.84 31.23 -17.52
N VAL A 608 -12.88 31.75 -16.76
CA VAL A 608 -13.01 32.99 -15.98
C VAL A 608 -11.86 33.95 -16.31
N TYR A 609 -12.10 35.24 -16.12
CA TYR A 609 -11.01 36.24 -16.16
C TYR A 609 -10.36 36.37 -14.80
N LEU A 610 -9.04 36.34 -14.77
CA LEU A 610 -8.23 36.55 -13.57
C LEU A 610 -7.27 37.71 -13.76
N LYS A 611 -6.98 38.43 -12.68
CA LYS A 611 -5.86 39.39 -12.67
C LYS A 611 -4.56 38.62 -12.82
N LEU A 612 -3.70 39.06 -13.70
CA LEU A 612 -2.41 38.43 -14.03
C LEU A 612 -1.59 38.11 -12.77
N ALA A 613 -1.51 39.06 -11.82
CA ALA A 613 -0.75 38.91 -10.59
C ALA A 613 -1.33 37.87 -9.61
N GLN A 614 -2.62 37.52 -9.71
CA GLN A 614 -3.28 36.59 -8.81
C GLN A 614 -3.34 35.17 -9.39
N ALA A 615 -3.32 35.04 -10.72
CA ALA A 615 -3.51 33.78 -11.42
C ALA A 615 -2.56 32.65 -10.94
N PRO A 616 -1.24 32.85 -10.74
CA PRO A 616 -0.37 31.75 -10.29
C PRO A 616 -0.73 31.18 -8.92
N ARG A 617 -1.18 32.02 -7.98
CA ARG A 617 -1.57 31.56 -6.63
C ARG A 617 -2.91 30.81 -6.67
N ILE A 618 -3.90 31.32 -7.40
CA ILE A 618 -5.18 30.63 -7.59
C ILE A 618 -4.96 29.26 -8.23
N ILE A 619 -4.06 29.17 -9.23
CA ILE A 619 -3.74 27.91 -9.90
C ILE A 619 -3.04 26.93 -8.92
N ARG A 620 -2.13 27.41 -8.07
CA ARG A 620 -1.54 26.58 -7.02
C ARG A 620 -2.61 26.03 -6.09
N ASP A 621 -3.49 26.89 -5.58
CA ASP A 621 -4.52 26.51 -4.62
C ASP A 621 -5.52 25.51 -5.22
N LEU A 622 -5.87 25.67 -6.50
CA LEU A 622 -6.65 24.71 -7.27
C LEU A 622 -5.88 23.39 -7.50
N ALA A 623 -4.57 23.45 -7.79
CA ALA A 623 -3.74 22.28 -8.04
C ALA A 623 -3.53 21.44 -6.77
N GLU A 624 -3.49 22.07 -5.62
CA GLU A 624 -3.40 21.42 -4.30
C GLU A 624 -4.79 21.09 -3.69
N GLU A 625 -5.87 21.46 -4.39
CA GLU A 625 -7.25 21.23 -3.96
C GLU A 625 -7.61 21.92 -2.63
N THR A 626 -6.92 22.99 -2.27
CA THR A 626 -7.24 23.83 -1.11
C THR A 626 -8.43 24.74 -1.37
N ILE A 627 -8.69 25.05 -2.65
CA ILE A 627 -9.91 25.69 -3.14
C ILE A 627 -10.50 24.86 -4.30
N THR A 628 -11.79 25.01 -4.52
CA THR A 628 -12.50 24.31 -5.59
C THR A 628 -12.68 25.21 -6.82
N TRP A 629 -12.82 24.59 -8.02
CA TRP A 629 -13.20 25.32 -9.23
C TRP A 629 -14.51 26.08 -9.07
N ALA A 630 -15.49 25.51 -8.36
CA ALA A 630 -16.78 26.15 -8.13
C ALA A 630 -16.65 27.48 -7.35
N GLN A 631 -15.76 27.56 -6.37
CA GLN A 631 -15.46 28.81 -5.65
C GLN A 631 -14.83 29.84 -6.58
N VAL A 632 -13.79 29.46 -7.35
CA VAL A 632 -13.16 30.36 -8.32
C VAL A 632 -14.17 30.86 -9.37
N PHE A 633 -15.03 29.98 -9.87
CA PHE A 633 -16.02 30.31 -10.86
C PHE A 633 -17.10 31.30 -10.32
N ALA A 634 -17.46 31.19 -9.04
CA ALA A 634 -18.40 32.05 -8.38
C ALA A 634 -17.82 33.46 -8.05
N GLU A 635 -16.52 33.55 -7.81
CA GLU A 635 -15.84 34.77 -7.35
C GLU A 635 -15.30 35.64 -8.48
N HIS A 636 -15.22 35.11 -9.71
CA HIS A 636 -14.58 35.79 -10.83
C HIS A 636 -15.55 36.02 -12.04
N GLU A 637 -15.21 37.00 -12.85
CA GLU A 637 -15.97 37.29 -14.08
C GLU A 637 -15.90 36.11 -15.04
N VAL A 638 -17.06 35.60 -15.43
CA VAL A 638 -17.21 34.44 -16.30
C VAL A 638 -17.06 34.86 -17.76
N LYS A 639 -16.11 34.27 -18.47
CA LYS A 639 -15.92 34.40 -19.91
C LYS A 639 -16.76 33.41 -20.69
N ASN A 640 -16.83 32.18 -20.18
CA ASN A 640 -17.56 31.06 -20.80
C ASN A 640 -18.06 30.12 -19.70
N THR A 641 -19.34 29.76 -19.77
CA THR A 641 -19.96 28.84 -18.80
C THR A 641 -19.55 27.38 -18.99
N GLY A 642 -18.94 27.05 -20.13
CA GLY A 642 -18.48 25.71 -20.43
C GLY A 642 -19.60 24.76 -20.90
N ALA A 643 -19.30 23.46 -20.82
CA ALA A 643 -20.20 22.36 -21.13
C ALA A 643 -20.54 21.56 -19.87
N PRO A 644 -21.60 20.75 -19.88
CA PRO A 644 -21.85 19.80 -18.79
C PRO A 644 -20.65 18.90 -18.53
N VAL A 645 -20.30 18.74 -17.26
CA VAL A 645 -19.18 17.89 -16.86
C VAL A 645 -19.54 16.43 -17.15
N HIS A 646 -18.62 15.70 -17.80
CA HIS A 646 -18.81 14.28 -18.05
C HIS A 646 -18.92 13.51 -16.75
N PRO A 647 -19.84 12.52 -16.60
CA PRO A 647 -19.99 11.76 -15.34
C PRO A 647 -18.70 11.15 -14.79
N LEU A 648 -17.79 10.70 -15.65
CA LEU A 648 -16.50 10.16 -15.24
C LEU A 648 -15.49 11.23 -14.74
N ALA A 649 -15.73 12.50 -15.02
CA ALA A 649 -14.97 13.63 -14.49
C ALA A 649 -15.57 14.19 -13.19
N ILE A 650 -16.83 13.83 -12.88
CA ILE A 650 -17.45 14.18 -11.59
C ILE A 650 -16.80 13.30 -10.54
N ARG A 651 -16.03 13.93 -9.65
CA ARG A 651 -15.54 13.22 -8.47
C ARG A 651 -16.70 13.07 -7.50
N PRO A 652 -17.12 11.85 -7.19
CA PRO A 652 -18.06 11.68 -6.11
C PRO A 652 -17.38 12.21 -4.85
N GLN A 653 -17.95 13.26 -4.27
CA GLN A 653 -17.73 13.57 -2.88
C GLN A 653 -18.47 12.46 -2.11
N PRO A 654 -17.78 11.50 -1.50
CA PRO A 654 -18.47 10.49 -0.72
C PRO A 654 -19.29 11.21 0.34
N LYS A 655 -20.52 10.78 0.60
CA LYS A 655 -21.44 11.42 1.57
C LYS A 655 -20.82 11.60 2.98
N TRP A 656 -19.72 10.93 3.26
CA TRP A 656 -18.98 10.92 4.51
C TRP A 656 -17.74 11.86 4.53
N VAL A 657 -17.40 12.53 3.42
CA VAL A 657 -16.36 13.60 3.40
C VAL A 657 -16.91 14.92 3.98
N GLN A 658 -18.21 15.02 4.18
CA GLN A 658 -18.74 16.09 5.03
C GLN A 658 -18.18 15.86 6.44
N ALA A 659 -17.35 16.78 6.92
CA ALA A 659 -16.79 16.74 8.25
C ALA A 659 -17.84 16.28 9.27
N PRO A 660 -17.51 15.33 10.16
CA PRO A 660 -18.42 15.01 11.26
C PRO A 660 -18.78 16.32 11.95
N PRO A 661 -20.03 16.53 12.39
CA PRO A 661 -20.39 17.69 13.15
C PRO A 661 -19.40 17.78 14.31
N ALA A 662 -18.81 18.94 14.52
CA ALA A 662 -17.94 19.18 15.66
C ALA A 662 -18.57 18.54 16.89
N PRO A 663 -17.84 17.74 17.70
CA PRO A 663 -18.42 17.07 18.86
C PRO A 663 -19.17 18.14 19.64
N ALA A 664 -20.46 17.92 19.85
CA ALA A 664 -21.30 18.80 20.64
C ALA A 664 -20.59 18.99 21.97
N ALA A 665 -20.21 20.22 22.28
CA ALA A 665 -19.59 20.54 23.56
C ALA A 665 -20.47 19.92 24.63
N SER A 666 -19.97 18.89 25.32
CA SER A 666 -20.71 18.25 26.40
C SER A 666 -20.92 19.32 27.48
N ALA A 667 -22.13 19.83 27.55
CA ALA A 667 -22.61 20.59 28.68
C ALA A 667 -22.75 19.63 29.85
N ALA A 668 -21.68 19.43 30.56
CA ALA A 668 -21.69 18.85 31.91
C ALA A 668 -20.83 19.75 32.78
N GLY A 669 -21.46 20.80 33.24
CA GLY A 669 -20.92 21.56 34.32
C GLY A 669 -20.97 20.76 35.62
N THR A 670 -19.88 20.75 36.31
CA THR A 670 -19.87 20.96 37.78
C THR A 670 -18.53 21.66 38.04
N ALA A 671 -18.66 22.91 38.40
CA ALA A 671 -17.56 23.72 38.85
C ALA A 671 -17.05 23.20 40.20
N GLU A 672 -15.81 22.82 40.28
CA GLU A 672 -15.04 22.83 41.54
C GLU A 672 -14.27 24.16 41.65
N PRO A 673 -14.14 24.71 42.88
CA PRO A 673 -13.69 26.08 43.05
C PRO A 673 -12.17 26.21 42.79
N ALA A 674 -11.82 27.21 42.03
CA ALA A 674 -10.44 27.59 41.70
C ALA A 674 -9.67 28.01 42.99
N VAL A 675 -8.55 27.36 43.21
CA VAL A 675 -7.49 27.83 44.14
C VAL A 675 -6.71 28.94 43.43
N PRO A 676 -6.50 30.11 44.07
CA PRO A 676 -5.78 31.22 43.43
C PRO A 676 -4.27 30.92 43.33
N VAL A 677 -3.75 30.87 42.14
CA VAL A 677 -2.31 30.86 41.88
C VAL A 677 -1.79 32.26 41.92
N ALA A 678 -0.87 32.52 42.83
CA ALA A 678 -0.16 33.79 42.98
C ALA A 678 0.69 34.06 41.74
N THR A 679 0.45 35.22 41.13
CA THR A 679 1.26 35.79 40.06
C THR A 679 2.60 36.28 40.62
N ALA A 680 3.71 35.63 40.23
CA ALA A 680 5.04 36.13 40.41
C ALA A 680 5.46 36.95 39.17
N ALA A 681 5.86 38.19 39.39
CA ALA A 681 6.36 39.13 38.38
C ALA A 681 7.74 38.70 37.85
N PRO A 682 8.10 39.05 36.61
CA PRO A 682 9.41 38.72 36.05
C PRO A 682 10.49 39.66 36.60
N PRO A 683 11.73 39.20 36.83
CA PRO A 683 12.84 40.07 37.21
C PRO A 683 13.43 40.79 35.98
N SER A 684 13.71 42.08 36.17
CA SER A 684 14.43 42.94 35.22
C SER A 684 15.92 42.58 35.13
N PRO A 685 16.59 42.91 34.04
CA PRO A 685 17.99 42.57 33.83
C PRO A 685 18.94 43.57 34.47
N ALA A 686 19.94 43.07 35.16
CA ALA A 686 21.07 43.88 35.61
C ALA A 686 22.39 43.43 34.95
N GLY A 687 22.97 44.37 34.26
CA GLY A 687 24.35 44.79 34.30
C GLY A 687 25.47 43.82 33.97
N GLY A 688 26.12 44.11 32.85
CA GLY A 688 27.24 43.38 32.28
C GLY A 688 28.53 43.41 33.09
N THR A 689 29.42 42.52 32.66
CA THR A 689 30.89 42.78 32.62
C THR A 689 31.50 41.91 31.53
N ALA A 690 32.24 42.54 30.66
CA ALA A 690 33.06 41.96 29.61
C ALA A 690 34.36 41.39 30.21
N VAL A 691 34.84 40.25 29.70
CA VAL A 691 36.21 39.79 29.79
C VAL A 691 36.63 39.07 28.50
N PRO A 692 37.89 39.16 28.06
CA PRO A 692 38.27 39.24 26.66
C PRO A 692 38.66 37.90 26.02
N LYS A 693 38.66 37.92 24.68
CA LYS A 693 39.22 36.87 23.79
C LYS A 693 40.74 36.81 23.91
N GLU A 694 41.32 35.62 24.02
CA GLU A 694 42.64 35.34 23.50
C GLU A 694 42.62 34.12 22.57
N PRO A 695 43.45 34.09 21.53
CA PRO A 695 43.42 33.09 20.49
C PRO A 695 44.41 31.94 20.79
N VAL A 696 43.97 30.72 20.56
CA VAL A 696 44.89 29.55 20.53
C VAL A 696 45.27 29.27 19.08
N THR A 697 46.52 29.54 18.78
CA THR A 697 47.26 29.09 17.61
C THR A 697 47.61 27.60 17.73
N VAL A 698 47.38 26.84 16.69
CA VAL A 698 47.99 25.52 16.48
C VAL A 698 48.72 25.53 15.14
N GLU A 699 50.04 25.51 15.20
CA GLU A 699 50.96 25.13 14.11
C GLU A 699 50.74 23.66 13.74
N GLY A 700 50.68 23.22 12.56
CA GLY A 700 51.52 23.12 11.44
C GLY A 700 52.31 21.79 11.44
N ALA A 701 51.96 20.85 10.55
CA ALA A 701 52.83 19.88 9.87
C ALA A 701 51.94 19.01 8.94
N GLY A 702 52.19 19.01 7.70
CA GLY A 702 53.12 18.29 6.93
C GLY A 702 52.40 17.81 5.68
N ARG A 703 52.67 18.45 4.51
CA ARG A 703 52.25 17.96 3.18
C ARG A 703 53.00 16.65 2.83
N THR A 704 52.30 15.66 2.32
CA THR A 704 52.86 14.74 1.32
C THR A 704 51.86 14.51 0.20
N SER A 705 52.25 14.97 -0.98
CA SER A 705 51.59 14.75 -2.28
C SER A 705 51.76 13.27 -2.68
N GLY A 706 50.64 12.58 -2.93
CA GLY A 706 50.62 11.30 -3.63
C GLY A 706 49.79 11.40 -4.87
N HIS A 707 50.43 11.44 -6.04
CA HIS A 707 49.79 11.24 -7.33
C HIS A 707 49.15 9.88 -7.43
N PHE A 708 47.85 9.83 -7.71
CA PHE A 708 47.21 8.62 -8.24
C PHE A 708 46.83 8.82 -9.70
N THR A 709 47.57 8.11 -10.54
CA THR A 709 47.29 7.91 -11.96
C THR A 709 46.10 6.96 -12.13
N ARG A 710 45.15 7.34 -12.98
CA ARG A 710 44.05 6.47 -13.47
C ARG A 710 44.65 5.38 -14.38
N PRO A 711 44.18 4.13 -14.29
CA PRO A 711 44.31 3.19 -15.38
C PRO A 711 43.09 3.26 -16.31
N ALA A 712 43.40 3.22 -17.61
CA ALA A 712 42.45 3.20 -18.71
C ALA A 712 41.71 1.85 -18.78
N ASN A 713 40.45 1.94 -19.20
CA ASN A 713 39.59 0.82 -19.59
C ASN A 713 40.07 0.22 -20.93
N PRO A 714 40.03 -1.07 -21.13
CA PRO A 714 39.83 -1.63 -22.46
C PRO A 714 38.49 -2.38 -22.55
N ILE A 715 37.72 -1.97 -23.52
CA ILE A 715 36.56 -2.65 -24.09
C ILE A 715 37.07 -3.85 -24.92
N ALA A 716 36.54 -5.04 -24.63
CA ALA A 716 36.28 -6.10 -25.59
C ALA A 716 35.13 -6.95 -25.07
#